data_e1a7088e434fd6b54d24ea11adab3746
#
_entry.id   e1a7088e434fd6b54d24ea11adab3746
#
_cell.length_a   1.000
_cell.length_b   1.000
_cell.length_c   1.000
_cell.angle_alpha   90.00
_cell.angle_beta   90.00
_cell.angle_gamma   90.00
#
_symmetry.space_group_name_H-M   'P 1'
#
loop_
_entity.id
_entity.type
_entity.pdbx_description
1 polymer ?
#
loop_
_entity_poly.entity_id
_entity_poly.type
_entity_poly.pdbx_seq_one_letter_code
_entity_poly.pdbx_strand_id
1 'polypeptide(L)'
;MTKKSLALLALLLVIVTVGCGPLLPRPSSRPRSNTRAPKPPAPPPPAASPAPEPVKPAAPVPEKPAEPVPGPTAPLLLKVGLASDLETVTIPCCEEGLIASVDDVTVPVTSTLRIEPAAASAAQGFYRLQVAALRDERQANELAKRLESATGQPGEAHFDAGIDLYRVRLGQYATREEAEKDSRRLGSIGVVGAFVVNEGGSVSAPAFRITQIGQAGSSIVYPGRWLSAAPAQAASLRVQGKRYRGRILIYLNDRGALNLINELPVEEYLRGVVPSEMGPEQYNQLEALKAQAVAARTYTLRNLGEFSREGYDICATPRCQVYGGLSVEHSLSDRAVAETAGQVVLYKGELADTLYSSTCGGHTEDVGVIFPLKDEPYLKGVPCMEVGFARLEGSLPPGAAFPEGLTREVLPPAPGSSPVQSLAARIEHLALLAGVPVPHDRLASLDRREVQRFIAYAFDLVLDARLLLAPQDVEYLLHDPPKDWSEEDRRAAAYLIHSGLIRGPLDKPLDDKEVEQTLLALSELLRVLRREEVSFLSLDAGKLIVKSGKDQQVYTLPDHLSTFRKRGALMASSALAMVPGDRLTLFWQGDRLLALAQEVDLDGVAFDRSSPYSSWTRFRTDVQLAANVRTRFPGLGFQTFDILERGVSGRVGKIRITGDSGQTMEVDGLAVRWTLDVPDTLFTAKRLAPKNQEPGWLFTGRGFGHGVGLCQVGAYGMAQRGHDYREILTHYYSGVELGRVRWSGAVVAPSPAAKK
;
A
#
# COMPACT_ATOMS: atom_id res chain seq x y z
N MET A 1 -40.52 18.49 -28.99
CA MET A 1 -40.17 19.92 -28.82
C MET A 1 -39.12 19.92 -27.74
N THR A 2 -37.91 20.33 -27.85
CA THR A 2 -37.06 20.95 -28.90
C THR A 2 -35.60 20.66 -28.54
N LYS A 3 -34.84 20.33 -29.51
CA LYS A 3 -33.38 20.35 -29.52
C LYS A 3 -32.88 21.76 -29.11
N LYS A 4 -32.02 21.87 -28.09
CA LYS A 4 -30.98 22.91 -27.94
C LYS A 4 -30.36 22.77 -26.53
N SER A 5 -29.18 22.17 -26.44
CA SER A 5 -28.10 22.42 -25.49
C SER A 5 -27.04 21.31 -25.63
N LEU A 6 -26.46 21.29 -26.82
CA LEU A 6 -25.17 20.60 -27.06
C LEU A 6 -24.29 21.62 -27.80
N ALA A 7 -23.63 22.49 -27.05
CA ALA A 7 -22.50 23.32 -27.53
C ALA A 7 -22.08 24.24 -26.40
N LEU A 8 -21.15 23.79 -25.54
CA LEU A 8 -20.17 24.61 -24.80
C LEU A 8 -19.25 23.69 -23.97
N LEU A 9 -18.41 22.95 -24.67
CA LEU A 9 -17.21 22.35 -24.03
C LEU A 9 -16.17 22.03 -25.10
N ALA A 10 -15.68 23.07 -25.74
CA ALA A 10 -14.50 23.01 -26.61
C ALA A 10 -14.01 24.43 -26.80
N LEU A 11 -13.14 24.91 -25.95
CA LEU A 11 -12.12 25.93 -26.23
C LEU A 11 -11.40 26.32 -24.93
N LEU A 12 -10.24 25.73 -24.70
CA LEU A 12 -9.09 26.38 -24.04
C LEU A 12 -7.89 25.42 -24.06
N LEU A 13 -7.39 25.22 -25.28
CA LEU A 13 -6.02 24.81 -25.53
C LEU A 13 -5.35 26.05 -26.12
N VAL A 14 -4.57 26.77 -25.33
CA VAL A 14 -3.69 27.83 -25.83
C VAL A 14 -2.25 27.38 -25.63
N ILE A 15 -1.67 27.07 -26.75
CA ILE A 15 -0.26 26.90 -27.05
C ILE A 15 0.47 28.23 -26.73
N VAL A 16 1.54 28.16 -25.94
CA VAL A 16 2.55 29.20 -25.88
C VAL A 16 3.83 28.65 -26.50
N THR A 17 4.06 29.11 -27.74
CA THR A 17 5.31 28.95 -28.47
C THR A 17 6.26 30.13 -28.21
N VAL A 18 7.44 29.78 -27.74
CA VAL A 18 8.77 30.30 -28.09
C VAL A 18 8.86 31.70 -28.68
N GLY A 19 9.57 32.60 -27.99
CA GLY A 19 10.18 33.80 -28.51
C GLY A 19 11.68 33.78 -28.26
N CYS A 20 12.46 33.55 -29.30
CA CYS A 20 13.92 33.83 -29.35
C CYS A 20 14.17 35.32 -29.50
N GLY A 21 15.07 35.87 -28.71
CA GLY A 21 15.64 37.21 -28.91
C GLY A 21 17.15 37.21 -28.58
N PRO A 22 17.96 38.11 -29.12
CA PRO A 22 19.32 37.80 -29.56
C PRO A 22 20.42 38.09 -28.55
N LEU A 23 21.51 37.38 -28.77
CA LEU A 23 22.84 37.52 -28.16
C LEU A 23 23.43 38.89 -28.34
N LEU A 24 23.93 39.53 -27.25
CA LEU A 24 24.90 40.60 -27.29
C LEU A 24 26.22 40.15 -26.64
N PRO A 25 27.37 40.63 -27.14
CA PRO A 25 28.67 40.05 -26.88
C PRO A 25 29.32 40.55 -25.58
N ARG A 26 30.12 39.67 -24.95
CA ARG A 26 30.98 39.99 -23.79
C ARG A 26 32.19 40.81 -24.23
N PRO A 27 32.62 41.82 -23.46
CA PRO A 27 33.92 42.45 -23.65
C PRO A 27 35.01 41.61 -22.96
N SER A 28 36.09 41.44 -23.70
CA SER A 28 37.37 40.89 -23.28
C SER A 28 38.08 41.84 -22.30
N SER A 29 38.58 41.35 -21.18
CA SER A 29 39.58 42.07 -20.38
C SER A 29 40.84 41.22 -20.20
N ARG A 30 41.95 41.80 -20.58
CA ARG A 30 43.31 41.30 -20.48
C ARG A 30 43.83 41.27 -19.03
N PRO A 31 44.88 40.50 -18.75
CA PRO A 31 45.33 40.13 -17.43
C PRO A 31 46.16 41.19 -16.75
N ARG A 32 45.96 41.39 -15.46
CA ARG A 32 46.91 42.09 -14.58
C ARG A 32 47.77 41.06 -13.84
N SER A 33 49.07 41.14 -14.10
CA SER A 33 50.14 40.49 -13.35
C SER A 33 50.16 41.03 -11.90
N ASN A 34 50.15 40.12 -10.92
CA ASN A 34 50.55 40.43 -9.56
C ASN A 34 51.46 39.29 -9.05
N THR A 35 52.73 39.64 -9.04
CA THR A 35 53.83 38.89 -8.41
C THR A 35 53.61 38.88 -6.89
N ARG A 36 53.38 37.73 -6.34
CA ARG A 36 53.41 37.49 -4.90
C ARG A 36 54.50 36.51 -4.56
N ALA A 37 55.39 36.83 -3.61
CA ALA A 37 56.53 36.06 -3.17
C ALA A 37 56.16 34.63 -2.70
N PRO A 38 57.05 33.66 -2.84
CA PRO A 38 56.80 32.27 -2.54
C PRO A 38 56.70 32.02 -1.03
N LYS A 39 55.62 31.28 -0.64
CA LYS A 39 55.41 30.77 0.69
C LYS A 39 56.35 29.56 0.92
N PRO A 40 56.90 29.37 2.11
CA PRO A 40 57.77 28.22 2.40
C PRO A 40 57.02 26.92 2.30
N PRO A 41 57.68 25.83 1.95
CA PRO A 41 57.07 24.51 1.74
C PRO A 41 56.52 23.94 3.07
N ALA A 42 55.33 23.33 2.98
CA ALA A 42 54.71 22.57 4.08
C ALA A 42 55.52 21.28 4.36
N PRO A 43 55.52 20.77 5.59
CA PRO A 43 56.17 19.51 5.92
C PRO A 43 55.48 18.34 5.19
N PRO A 44 56.22 17.25 4.84
CA PRO A 44 55.67 16.12 4.15
C PRO A 44 54.60 15.39 4.99
N PRO A 45 53.54 14.85 4.40
CA PRO A 45 52.56 14.04 5.08
C PRO A 45 53.22 12.72 5.58
N PRO A 46 52.69 12.15 6.69
CA PRO A 46 53.15 10.87 7.19
C PRO A 46 52.91 9.77 6.12
N ALA A 47 53.87 8.86 6.04
CA ALA A 47 53.87 7.75 5.08
C ALA A 47 52.55 6.97 5.16
N ALA A 48 51.88 6.86 4.02
CA ALA A 48 50.69 6.00 3.86
C ALA A 48 51.10 4.54 4.08
N SER A 49 50.29 3.86 4.90
CA SER A 49 50.35 2.38 5.01
C SER A 49 50.13 1.75 3.66
N PRO A 50 50.85 0.66 3.32
CA PRO A 50 50.71 0.01 2.03
C PRO A 50 49.30 -0.48 1.80
N ALA A 51 48.76 -0.17 0.63
CA ALA A 51 47.46 -0.67 0.17
C ALA A 51 47.49 -2.22 0.13
N PRO A 52 46.36 -2.89 0.47
CA PRO A 52 46.30 -4.33 0.32
C PRO A 52 46.48 -4.72 -1.15
N GLU A 53 47.30 -5.73 -1.43
CA GLU A 53 47.50 -6.28 -2.76
C GLU A 53 46.18 -6.77 -3.35
N PRO A 54 45.95 -6.62 -4.66
CA PRO A 54 44.77 -7.14 -5.32
C PRO A 54 44.73 -8.66 -5.22
N VAL A 55 43.70 -9.19 -4.59
CA VAL A 55 43.42 -10.62 -4.49
C VAL A 55 43.24 -11.16 -5.93
N LYS A 56 44.17 -12.02 -6.35
CA LYS A 56 44.04 -12.78 -7.60
C LYS A 56 42.72 -13.57 -7.57
N PRO A 57 41.91 -13.56 -8.66
CA PRO A 57 40.74 -14.42 -8.71
C PRO A 57 41.17 -15.88 -8.53
N ALA A 58 40.55 -16.58 -7.61
CA ALA A 58 40.73 -17.99 -7.41
C ALA A 58 40.36 -18.75 -8.70
N ALA A 59 41.21 -19.70 -9.12
CA ALA A 59 40.91 -20.56 -10.24
C ALA A 59 39.55 -21.29 -9.99
N PRO A 60 38.75 -21.55 -11.06
CA PRO A 60 37.48 -22.24 -10.90
C PRO A 60 37.74 -23.65 -10.33
N VAL A 61 37.08 -23.93 -9.20
CA VAL A 61 37.06 -25.29 -8.62
C VAL A 61 36.35 -26.19 -9.63
N PRO A 62 36.89 -27.39 -9.98
CA PRO A 62 36.24 -28.29 -10.89
C PRO A 62 34.87 -28.70 -10.32
N GLU A 63 33.80 -28.39 -11.07
CA GLU A 63 32.44 -28.81 -10.81
C GLU A 63 32.39 -30.34 -10.72
N LYS A 64 31.94 -30.87 -9.58
CA LYS A 64 31.66 -32.30 -9.43
C LYS A 64 30.61 -32.67 -10.48
N PRO A 65 30.81 -33.78 -11.22
CA PRO A 65 29.84 -34.20 -12.23
C PRO A 65 28.45 -34.25 -11.64
N ALA A 66 27.49 -33.53 -12.22
CA ALA A 66 26.10 -33.55 -11.84
C ALA A 66 25.60 -35.01 -11.92
N GLU A 67 24.93 -35.47 -10.85
CA GLU A 67 24.25 -36.75 -10.89
C GLU A 67 23.30 -36.78 -12.10
N PRO A 68 23.15 -37.92 -12.80
CA PRO A 68 22.31 -37.99 -13.99
C PRO A 68 20.89 -37.59 -13.66
N VAL A 69 20.44 -36.54 -14.34
CA VAL A 69 19.05 -36.04 -14.24
C VAL A 69 18.14 -37.17 -14.68
N PRO A 70 17.22 -37.67 -13.82
CA PRO A 70 16.21 -38.64 -14.25
C PRO A 70 15.42 -38.03 -15.42
N GLY A 71 15.10 -38.85 -16.42
CA GLY A 71 14.38 -38.42 -17.62
C GLY A 71 13.06 -37.68 -17.31
N PRO A 72 12.46 -36.99 -18.30
CA PRO A 72 11.36 -36.08 -18.10
C PRO A 72 10.16 -36.81 -17.51
N THR A 73 9.87 -36.55 -16.23
CA THR A 73 8.58 -36.84 -15.63
C THR A 73 7.55 -35.89 -16.25
N ALA A 74 6.36 -36.37 -16.59
CA ALA A 74 5.29 -35.57 -17.17
C ALA A 74 5.03 -34.30 -16.33
N PRO A 75 4.85 -33.13 -16.97
CA PRO A 75 4.61 -31.87 -16.23
C PRO A 75 3.31 -31.94 -15.45
N LEU A 76 3.28 -31.36 -14.25
CA LEU A 76 2.07 -31.22 -13.47
C LEU A 76 1.09 -30.29 -14.21
N LEU A 77 -0.08 -30.82 -14.56
CA LEU A 77 -1.16 -30.07 -15.17
C LEU A 77 -2.00 -29.39 -14.08
N LEU A 78 -2.23 -28.11 -14.26
CA LEU A 78 -3.02 -27.26 -13.36
C LEU A 78 -4.33 -26.87 -14.05
N LYS A 79 -5.43 -26.95 -13.33
CA LYS A 79 -6.74 -26.48 -13.76
C LYS A 79 -7.01 -25.11 -13.16
N VAL A 80 -7.06 -24.09 -14.01
CA VAL A 80 -7.26 -22.68 -13.64
C VAL A 80 -8.69 -22.25 -13.95
N GLY A 81 -9.50 -21.93 -12.96
CA GLY A 81 -10.87 -21.44 -13.14
C GLY A 81 -10.87 -20.02 -13.70
N LEU A 82 -11.27 -19.85 -14.95
CA LEU A 82 -11.34 -18.58 -15.65
C LEU A 82 -12.63 -17.82 -15.35
N ALA A 83 -13.75 -18.55 -15.30
CA ALA A 83 -15.07 -18.03 -14.95
C ALA A 83 -15.95 -19.15 -14.43
N SER A 84 -16.90 -18.84 -13.56
CA SER A 84 -17.85 -19.78 -12.99
C SER A 84 -19.28 -19.34 -13.21
N ASP A 85 -20.20 -20.30 -13.12
CA ASP A 85 -21.66 -20.09 -13.20
C ASP A 85 -22.14 -19.43 -14.50
N LEU A 86 -21.52 -19.80 -15.61
CA LEU A 86 -21.91 -19.33 -16.94
C LEU A 86 -23.12 -20.09 -17.45
N GLU A 87 -24.04 -19.39 -18.10
CA GLU A 87 -25.18 -20.00 -18.83
C GLU A 87 -24.75 -20.53 -20.18
N THR A 88 -23.72 -19.92 -20.79
CA THR A 88 -23.22 -20.29 -22.10
C THR A 88 -21.73 -20.01 -22.25
N VAL A 89 -21.03 -20.88 -22.98
CA VAL A 89 -19.65 -20.66 -23.39
C VAL A 89 -19.56 -20.77 -24.90
N THR A 90 -18.84 -19.84 -25.53
CA THR A 90 -18.58 -19.87 -26.98
C THR A 90 -17.09 -20.10 -27.22
N ILE A 91 -16.78 -21.13 -28.01
CA ILE A 91 -15.41 -21.43 -28.44
C ILE A 91 -15.33 -21.19 -29.98
N PRO A 92 -14.59 -20.17 -30.41
CA PRO A 92 -14.40 -19.92 -31.83
C PRO A 92 -13.63 -21.08 -32.49
N CYS A 93 -14.08 -21.48 -33.69
CA CYS A 93 -13.39 -22.34 -34.63
C CYS A 93 -13.20 -21.56 -35.94
N CYS A 94 -12.37 -21.85 -36.84
CA CYS A 94 -11.51 -22.99 -37.11
C CYS A 94 -10.27 -22.57 -37.94
N GLU A 95 -9.69 -21.36 -37.72
CA GLU A 95 -8.48 -20.95 -38.49
C GLU A 95 -7.33 -21.95 -38.28
N GLU A 96 -7.27 -22.62 -37.12
CA GLU A 96 -6.18 -23.52 -36.70
C GLU A 96 -6.67 -24.92 -36.31
N GLY A 97 -7.98 -25.22 -36.58
CA GLY A 97 -8.63 -26.45 -36.20
C GLY A 97 -8.93 -26.54 -34.68
N LEU A 98 -9.98 -27.22 -34.31
CA LEU A 98 -10.39 -27.44 -32.93
C LEU A 98 -10.73 -28.92 -32.71
N ILE A 99 -10.15 -29.54 -31.71
CA ILE A 99 -10.49 -30.89 -31.25
C ILE A 99 -11.33 -30.72 -29.98
N ALA A 100 -12.53 -31.28 -29.95
CA ALA A 100 -13.38 -31.24 -28.78
C ALA A 100 -13.92 -32.66 -28.44
N SER A 101 -14.11 -32.89 -27.13
CA SER A 101 -14.74 -34.11 -26.61
C SER A 101 -15.58 -33.81 -25.38
N VAL A 102 -16.66 -34.57 -25.19
CA VAL A 102 -17.42 -34.61 -23.95
C VAL A 102 -17.08 -35.94 -23.27
N ASP A 103 -16.46 -35.89 -22.09
CA ASP A 103 -15.76 -37.01 -21.49
C ASP A 103 -14.90 -37.73 -22.54
N ASP A 104 -15.23 -38.97 -22.93
CA ASP A 104 -14.49 -39.74 -23.94
C ASP A 104 -15.12 -39.70 -25.34
N VAL A 105 -16.20 -38.94 -25.56
CA VAL A 105 -16.92 -38.87 -26.81
C VAL A 105 -16.45 -37.68 -27.65
N THR A 106 -15.87 -37.93 -28.80
CA THR A 106 -15.45 -36.88 -29.74
C THR A 106 -16.63 -36.08 -30.26
N VAL A 107 -16.53 -34.76 -30.20
CA VAL A 107 -17.48 -33.79 -30.78
C VAL A 107 -16.96 -33.39 -32.14
N PRO A 108 -17.69 -33.65 -33.25
CA PRO A 108 -17.34 -33.14 -34.57
C PRO A 108 -17.36 -31.59 -34.54
N VAL A 109 -16.29 -30.94 -34.97
CA VAL A 109 -16.18 -29.48 -34.97
C VAL A 109 -15.93 -29.00 -36.40
N THR A 110 -16.87 -28.24 -36.92
CA THR A 110 -16.80 -27.64 -38.26
C THR A 110 -16.99 -26.11 -38.24
N SER A 111 -17.46 -25.58 -37.11
CA SER A 111 -17.67 -24.14 -36.92
C SER A 111 -17.59 -23.79 -35.43
N THR A 112 -17.74 -22.51 -35.11
CA THR A 112 -17.78 -22.01 -33.73
C THR A 112 -18.81 -22.77 -32.90
N LEU A 113 -18.38 -23.29 -31.74
CA LEU A 113 -19.24 -24.01 -30.80
C LEU A 113 -19.87 -23.05 -29.79
N ARG A 114 -21.18 -23.17 -29.62
CA ARG A 114 -21.93 -22.63 -28.49
C ARG A 114 -22.32 -23.80 -27.58
N ILE A 115 -21.93 -23.72 -26.32
CA ILE A 115 -22.09 -24.76 -25.33
C ILE A 115 -22.99 -24.24 -24.23
N GLU A 116 -24.03 -24.97 -23.90
CA GLU A 116 -25.04 -24.65 -22.90
C GLU A 116 -25.30 -25.91 -22.04
N PRO A 117 -25.69 -25.77 -20.77
CA PRO A 117 -26.21 -26.93 -20.02
C PRO A 117 -27.44 -27.46 -20.77
N ALA A 118 -27.56 -28.77 -20.91
CA ALA A 118 -28.84 -29.37 -21.28
C ALA A 118 -29.76 -29.28 -20.07
N ALA A 119 -31.01 -28.83 -20.26
CA ALA A 119 -31.93 -28.52 -19.19
C ALA A 119 -32.00 -29.64 -18.14
N ALA A 120 -31.46 -29.36 -16.96
CA ALA A 120 -31.66 -30.20 -15.77
C ALA A 120 -33.04 -29.86 -15.20
N SER A 121 -33.82 -30.88 -14.86
CA SER A 121 -35.00 -30.72 -14.02
C SER A 121 -34.56 -30.05 -12.72
N ALA A 122 -35.11 -28.90 -12.38
CA ALA A 122 -34.81 -28.20 -11.15
C ALA A 122 -35.27 -29.01 -9.95
N ALA A 123 -34.36 -29.69 -9.27
CA ALA A 123 -34.59 -30.23 -7.95
C ALA A 123 -34.26 -29.15 -6.93
N GLN A 124 -35.20 -28.89 -6.02
CA GLN A 124 -35.01 -27.91 -4.93
C GLN A 124 -33.90 -28.40 -3.98
N GLY A 125 -32.69 -27.91 -4.16
CA GLY A 125 -31.61 -28.00 -3.21
C GLY A 125 -31.58 -26.76 -2.28
N PHE A 126 -30.84 -26.83 -1.20
CA PHE A 126 -30.52 -25.68 -0.37
C PHE A 126 -29.03 -25.26 -0.57
N TYR A 127 -28.75 -24.03 -0.26
CA TYR A 127 -27.42 -23.47 -0.43
C TYR A 127 -26.72 -23.33 0.92
N ARG A 128 -25.39 -23.50 0.93
CA ARG A 128 -24.52 -23.24 2.09
C ARG A 128 -23.32 -22.39 1.66
N LEU A 129 -22.65 -21.79 2.62
CA LEU A 129 -21.39 -21.09 2.40
C LEU A 129 -20.24 -21.99 2.82
N GLN A 130 -19.36 -22.35 1.89
CA GLN A 130 -18.09 -22.98 2.24
C GLN A 130 -17.08 -21.89 2.55
N VAL A 131 -16.53 -21.95 3.76
CA VAL A 131 -15.66 -20.89 4.32
C VAL A 131 -14.22 -21.30 4.45
N ALA A 132 -13.95 -22.61 4.57
CA ALA A 132 -12.61 -23.17 4.63
C ALA A 132 -12.57 -24.65 4.24
N ALA A 133 -11.36 -25.15 3.94
CA ALA A 133 -11.05 -26.58 3.88
C ALA A 133 -9.75 -26.81 4.65
N LEU A 134 -9.77 -27.64 5.70
CA LEU A 134 -8.67 -27.81 6.64
C LEU A 134 -8.30 -29.30 6.75
N ARG A 135 -7.04 -29.61 7.04
CA ARG A 135 -6.58 -30.99 7.23
C ARG A 135 -6.90 -31.54 8.62
N ASP A 136 -6.94 -30.66 9.60
CA ASP A 136 -7.17 -31.00 11.00
C ASP A 136 -8.64 -30.91 11.36
N GLU A 137 -9.23 -31.99 11.83
CA GLU A 137 -10.65 -32.08 12.21
C GLU A 137 -11.00 -31.14 13.35
N ARG A 138 -10.12 -31.01 14.36
CA ARG A 138 -10.36 -30.21 15.53
C ARG A 138 -10.39 -28.73 15.14
N GLN A 139 -9.44 -28.26 14.33
CA GLN A 139 -9.42 -26.90 13.83
C GLN A 139 -10.64 -26.57 12.96
N ALA A 140 -11.08 -27.53 12.13
CA ALA A 140 -12.28 -27.37 11.31
C ALA A 140 -13.54 -27.21 12.18
N ASN A 141 -13.69 -28.05 13.20
CA ASN A 141 -14.82 -28.00 14.13
C ASN A 141 -14.78 -26.74 15.03
N GLU A 142 -13.60 -26.29 15.48
CA GLU A 142 -13.43 -25.06 16.23
C GLU A 142 -13.79 -23.83 15.36
N LEU A 143 -13.36 -23.83 14.09
CA LEU A 143 -13.71 -22.76 13.15
C LEU A 143 -15.21 -22.72 12.88
N ALA A 144 -15.87 -23.88 12.67
CA ALA A 144 -17.31 -23.96 12.47
C ALA A 144 -18.08 -23.36 13.66
N LYS A 145 -17.72 -23.73 14.89
CA LYS A 145 -18.34 -23.19 16.12
C LYS A 145 -18.10 -21.69 16.30
N ARG A 146 -16.90 -21.21 16.00
CA ARG A 146 -16.59 -19.77 16.05
C ARG A 146 -17.44 -18.96 15.08
N LEU A 147 -17.58 -19.47 13.84
CA LEU A 147 -18.39 -18.83 12.81
C LEU A 147 -19.89 -18.88 13.17
N GLU A 148 -20.37 -19.99 13.69
CA GLU A 148 -21.74 -20.09 14.21
C GLU A 148 -21.99 -19.06 15.30
N SER A 149 -21.11 -18.94 16.29
CA SER A 149 -21.22 -17.96 17.37
C SER A 149 -21.16 -16.50 16.86
N ALA A 150 -20.36 -16.22 15.85
CA ALA A 150 -20.17 -14.88 15.28
C ALA A 150 -21.33 -14.46 14.36
N THR A 151 -22.00 -15.41 13.73
CA THR A 151 -22.99 -15.13 12.67
C THR A 151 -24.42 -15.48 13.03
N GLY A 152 -24.61 -16.35 14.01
CA GLY A 152 -25.90 -16.97 14.35
C GLY A 152 -26.39 -17.98 13.31
N GLN A 153 -25.58 -18.32 12.32
CA GLN A 153 -25.86 -19.31 11.29
C GLN A 153 -25.23 -20.65 11.66
N PRO A 154 -25.92 -21.81 11.44
CA PRO A 154 -25.37 -23.11 11.80
C PRO A 154 -24.07 -23.39 11.06
N GLY A 155 -23.02 -23.76 11.80
CA GLY A 155 -21.69 -24.10 11.29
C GLY A 155 -21.41 -25.60 11.38
N GLU A 156 -20.87 -26.19 10.31
CA GLU A 156 -20.58 -27.64 10.24
C GLU A 156 -19.21 -27.89 9.58
N ALA A 157 -18.44 -28.82 10.14
CA ALA A 157 -17.24 -29.34 9.51
C ALA A 157 -17.53 -30.75 8.98
N HIS A 158 -17.34 -30.97 7.68
CA HIS A 158 -17.59 -32.21 7.00
C HIS A 158 -16.33 -32.76 6.34
N PHE A 159 -15.97 -34.00 6.61
CA PHE A 159 -14.82 -34.65 5.96
C PHE A 159 -15.15 -35.02 4.51
N ASP A 160 -14.32 -34.56 3.59
CA ASP A 160 -14.39 -34.87 2.17
C ASP A 160 -13.27 -35.85 1.81
N ALA A 161 -13.63 -37.14 1.69
CA ALA A 161 -12.69 -38.21 1.38
C ALA A 161 -12.04 -38.09 -0.01
N GLY A 162 -12.66 -37.32 -0.93
CA GLY A 162 -12.11 -37.10 -2.28
C GLY A 162 -10.88 -36.21 -2.31
N ILE A 163 -10.70 -35.37 -1.29
CA ILE A 163 -9.57 -34.42 -1.20
C ILE A 163 -8.81 -34.50 0.13
N ASP A 164 -9.23 -35.42 1.03
CA ASP A 164 -8.63 -35.64 2.36
C ASP A 164 -8.59 -34.35 3.22
N LEU A 165 -9.71 -33.57 3.20
CA LEU A 165 -9.85 -32.31 3.95
C LEU A 165 -11.21 -32.22 4.64
N TYR A 166 -11.27 -31.53 5.76
CA TYR A 166 -12.49 -31.12 6.44
C TYR A 166 -12.98 -29.78 5.89
N ARG A 167 -14.18 -29.81 5.27
CA ARG A 167 -14.82 -28.60 4.75
C ARG A 167 -15.65 -27.94 5.84
N VAL A 168 -15.42 -26.68 6.09
CA VAL A 168 -16.21 -25.88 7.02
C VAL A 168 -17.30 -25.13 6.24
N ARG A 169 -18.55 -25.40 6.59
CA ARG A 169 -19.74 -24.85 5.95
C ARG A 169 -20.61 -24.11 6.95
N LEU A 170 -21.26 -23.06 6.46
CA LEU A 170 -22.06 -22.16 7.27
C LEU A 170 -23.42 -21.90 6.61
N GLY A 171 -24.48 -21.86 7.41
CA GLY A 171 -25.82 -21.50 7.00
C GLY A 171 -26.55 -22.59 6.21
N GLN A 172 -27.85 -22.36 6.02
CA GLN A 172 -28.72 -23.13 5.13
C GLN A 172 -29.70 -22.15 4.48
N TYR A 173 -29.54 -21.88 3.20
CA TYR A 173 -30.27 -20.85 2.48
C TYR A 173 -31.17 -21.46 1.43
N ALA A 174 -32.40 -20.93 1.28
CA ALA A 174 -33.34 -21.40 0.27
C ALA A 174 -32.95 -20.97 -1.15
N THR A 175 -32.28 -19.83 -1.28
CA THR A 175 -31.84 -19.28 -2.55
C THR A 175 -30.35 -18.99 -2.57
N ARG A 176 -29.76 -19.00 -3.76
CA ARG A 176 -28.36 -18.59 -3.97
C ARG A 176 -28.12 -17.13 -3.60
N GLU A 177 -29.07 -16.25 -3.92
CA GLU A 177 -28.96 -14.83 -3.61
C GLU A 177 -28.87 -14.54 -2.11
N GLU A 178 -29.64 -15.28 -1.30
CA GLU A 178 -29.55 -15.22 0.17
C GLU A 178 -28.15 -15.63 0.65
N ALA A 179 -27.63 -16.76 0.14
CA ALA A 179 -26.29 -17.22 0.47
C ALA A 179 -25.20 -16.24 0.02
N GLU A 180 -25.30 -15.65 -1.18
CA GLU A 180 -24.35 -14.63 -1.66
C GLU A 180 -24.37 -13.33 -0.85
N LYS A 181 -25.55 -12.92 -0.38
CA LYS A 181 -25.70 -11.80 0.53
C LYS A 181 -24.96 -12.03 1.85
N ASP A 182 -25.09 -13.23 2.40
CA ASP A 182 -24.42 -13.61 3.65
C ASP A 182 -22.91 -13.88 3.42
N SER A 183 -22.50 -14.37 2.25
CA SER A 183 -21.07 -14.48 1.86
C SER A 183 -20.38 -13.12 1.89
N ARG A 184 -21.03 -12.07 1.38
CA ARG A 184 -20.53 -10.70 1.47
C ARG A 184 -20.41 -10.22 2.93
N ARG A 185 -21.37 -10.62 3.79
CA ARG A 185 -21.32 -10.34 5.22
C ARG A 185 -20.16 -11.05 5.92
N LEU A 186 -19.86 -12.29 5.55
CA LEU A 186 -18.71 -13.03 6.08
C LEU A 186 -17.38 -12.36 5.71
N GLY A 187 -17.28 -11.79 4.51
CA GLY A 187 -16.12 -10.97 4.12
C GLY A 187 -15.88 -9.78 5.05
N SER A 188 -16.94 -9.22 5.63
CA SER A 188 -16.85 -8.08 6.54
C SER A 188 -16.37 -8.44 7.95
N ILE A 189 -16.46 -9.70 8.36
CA ILE A 189 -15.93 -10.21 9.63
C ILE A 189 -14.60 -10.97 9.46
N GLY A 190 -13.88 -10.71 8.35
CA GLY A 190 -12.55 -11.28 8.11
C GLY A 190 -12.53 -12.65 7.45
N VAL A 191 -13.68 -13.24 7.15
CA VAL A 191 -13.75 -14.53 6.43
C VAL A 191 -13.70 -14.26 4.93
N VAL A 192 -12.49 -14.22 4.39
CA VAL A 192 -12.24 -14.02 2.97
C VAL A 192 -12.38 -15.34 2.24
N GLY A 193 -13.09 -15.31 1.12
CA GLY A 193 -13.14 -16.47 0.23
C GLY A 193 -14.29 -17.43 0.47
N ALA A 194 -15.25 -17.09 1.33
CA ALA A 194 -16.48 -17.86 1.43
C ALA A 194 -17.22 -17.87 0.07
N PHE A 195 -17.63 -19.04 -0.37
CA PHE A 195 -18.37 -19.20 -1.61
C PHE A 195 -19.60 -20.10 -1.43
N VAL A 196 -20.62 -19.85 -2.26
CA VAL A 196 -21.89 -20.55 -2.19
C VAL A 196 -21.75 -21.97 -2.77
N VAL A 197 -22.20 -22.96 -2.03
CA VAL A 197 -22.32 -24.36 -2.47
C VAL A 197 -23.79 -24.78 -2.43
N ASN A 198 -24.23 -25.58 -3.42
CA ASN A 198 -25.56 -26.18 -3.41
C ASN A 198 -25.51 -27.55 -2.74
N GLU A 199 -26.41 -27.83 -1.80
CA GLU A 199 -26.56 -29.10 -1.13
C GLU A 199 -28.01 -29.61 -1.27
N GLY A 200 -28.14 -30.83 -1.77
CA GLY A 200 -29.43 -31.53 -1.89
C GLY A 200 -30.19 -31.22 -3.18
N GLY A 201 -30.24 -32.17 -4.06
CA GLY A 201 -31.04 -32.20 -5.27
C GLY A 201 -30.66 -33.43 -6.11
N SER A 202 -31.60 -34.22 -6.48
CA SER A 202 -31.41 -35.27 -7.49
C SER A 202 -31.19 -34.61 -8.84
N VAL A 203 -29.92 -34.50 -9.27
CA VAL A 203 -29.58 -33.97 -10.58
C VAL A 203 -29.88 -35.01 -11.64
N SER A 204 -30.66 -34.68 -12.68
CA SER A 204 -30.68 -35.44 -13.92
C SER A 204 -29.25 -35.58 -14.44
N ALA A 205 -28.95 -36.69 -15.14
CA ALA A 205 -27.60 -36.94 -15.64
C ALA A 205 -27.03 -35.68 -16.32
N PRO A 206 -25.82 -35.25 -15.95
CA PRO A 206 -25.23 -34.02 -16.51
C PRO A 206 -25.09 -34.15 -18.03
N ALA A 207 -25.41 -33.11 -18.77
CA ALA A 207 -25.33 -33.12 -20.24
C ALA A 207 -25.06 -31.70 -20.78
N PHE A 208 -24.39 -31.64 -21.92
CA PHE A 208 -24.12 -30.39 -22.66
C PHE A 208 -25.00 -30.34 -23.93
N ARG A 209 -25.60 -29.20 -24.18
CA ARG A 209 -26.15 -28.87 -25.49
C ARG A 209 -25.08 -28.11 -26.30
N ILE A 210 -24.64 -28.71 -27.38
CA ILE A 210 -23.62 -28.13 -28.25
C ILE A 210 -24.25 -27.75 -29.57
N THR A 211 -24.18 -26.47 -29.93
CA THR A 211 -24.68 -25.90 -31.18
C THR A 211 -23.54 -25.37 -32.02
N GLN A 212 -23.48 -25.75 -33.30
CA GLN A 212 -22.50 -25.21 -34.24
C GLN A 212 -23.08 -23.95 -34.91
N ILE A 213 -22.46 -22.79 -34.68
CA ILE A 213 -22.94 -21.50 -35.18
C ILE A 213 -22.75 -21.42 -36.70
N GLY A 214 -23.81 -21.05 -37.42
CA GLY A 214 -23.80 -20.93 -38.88
C GLY A 214 -24.24 -22.18 -39.66
N GLN A 215 -24.56 -23.27 -38.96
CA GLN A 215 -25.14 -24.47 -39.55
C GLN A 215 -26.58 -24.66 -39.04
N ALA A 216 -27.56 -24.57 -39.94
CA ALA A 216 -28.95 -24.75 -39.58
C ALA A 216 -29.21 -26.18 -39.08
N GLY A 217 -29.78 -26.31 -37.87
CA GLY A 217 -30.25 -27.59 -37.31
C GLY A 217 -29.21 -28.42 -36.52
N SER A 218 -28.04 -27.93 -36.23
CA SER A 218 -26.95 -28.72 -35.59
C SER A 218 -26.79 -28.50 -34.07
N SER A 219 -27.88 -28.65 -33.31
CA SER A 219 -27.78 -28.72 -31.84
C SER A 219 -27.88 -30.18 -31.39
N ILE A 220 -26.82 -30.66 -30.73
CA ILE A 220 -26.73 -32.03 -30.25
C ILE A 220 -26.53 -32.01 -28.72
N VAL A 221 -27.18 -32.94 -28.01
CA VAL A 221 -27.01 -33.12 -26.59
C VAL A 221 -26.04 -34.28 -26.35
N TYR A 222 -24.95 -33.97 -25.61
CA TYR A 222 -23.94 -34.93 -25.22
C TYR A 222 -24.05 -35.17 -23.70
N PRO A 223 -24.34 -36.40 -23.24
CA PRO A 223 -24.27 -36.73 -21.83
C PRO A 223 -22.80 -36.66 -21.36
N GLY A 224 -22.56 -36.05 -20.20
CA GLY A 224 -21.24 -35.92 -19.63
C GLY A 224 -21.12 -34.68 -18.74
N ARG A 225 -20.08 -34.64 -17.92
CA ARG A 225 -19.82 -33.58 -16.95
C ARG A 225 -18.64 -32.65 -17.39
N TRP A 226 -17.77 -33.17 -18.25
CA TRP A 226 -16.59 -32.51 -18.75
C TRP A 226 -16.62 -32.37 -20.27
N LEU A 227 -16.40 -31.14 -20.74
CA LEU A 227 -16.09 -30.91 -22.15
C LEU A 227 -14.65 -30.42 -22.23
N SER A 228 -13.86 -31.03 -23.07
CA SER A 228 -12.50 -30.63 -23.40
C SER A 228 -12.45 -30.04 -24.79
N ALA A 229 -11.71 -28.95 -24.94
CA ALA A 229 -11.44 -28.31 -26.23
C ALA A 229 -9.96 -27.92 -26.32
N ALA A 230 -9.29 -28.38 -27.36
CA ALA A 230 -7.87 -28.13 -27.59
C ALA A 230 -7.64 -27.68 -29.04
N PRO A 231 -6.63 -26.85 -29.32
CA PRO A 231 -6.27 -26.51 -30.68
C PRO A 231 -5.66 -27.74 -31.39
N ALA A 232 -6.00 -27.94 -32.63
CA ALA A 232 -5.51 -29.11 -33.40
C ALA A 232 -4.03 -28.94 -33.84
N GLN A 233 -3.63 -27.72 -34.20
CA GLN A 233 -2.31 -27.41 -34.75
C GLN A 233 -1.65 -26.19 -34.11
N ALA A 234 -2.39 -25.38 -33.38
CA ALA A 234 -1.90 -24.13 -32.76
C ALA A 234 -1.37 -24.31 -31.36
N ALA A 235 -0.53 -23.36 -30.92
CA ALA A 235 -0.02 -23.33 -29.55
C ALA A 235 -1.00 -22.77 -28.52
N SER A 236 -2.20 -22.28 -28.95
CA SER A 236 -3.16 -21.59 -28.08
C SER A 236 -4.59 -21.62 -28.60
N LEU A 237 -5.55 -21.51 -27.68
CA LEU A 237 -6.96 -21.42 -28.00
C LEU A 237 -7.52 -20.05 -27.58
N ARG A 238 -8.40 -19.45 -28.39
CA ARG A 238 -9.13 -18.23 -28.03
C ARG A 238 -10.47 -18.59 -27.39
N VAL A 239 -10.73 -18.03 -26.20
CA VAL A 239 -12.04 -18.13 -25.53
C VAL A 239 -12.32 -16.84 -24.77
N GLN A 240 -13.56 -16.35 -24.79
CA GLN A 240 -13.96 -15.07 -24.18
C GLN A 240 -13.03 -13.90 -24.53
N GLY A 241 -12.59 -13.83 -25.79
CA GLY A 241 -11.74 -12.75 -26.31
C GLY A 241 -10.25 -12.84 -25.95
N LYS A 242 -9.84 -13.77 -25.09
CA LYS A 242 -8.44 -13.97 -24.67
C LYS A 242 -7.87 -15.26 -25.25
N ARG A 243 -6.54 -15.32 -25.38
CA ARG A 243 -5.81 -16.52 -25.81
C ARG A 243 -5.20 -17.23 -24.61
N TYR A 244 -5.26 -18.58 -24.61
CA TYR A 244 -4.75 -19.43 -23.56
C TYR A 244 -3.92 -20.58 -24.14
N ARG A 245 -2.81 -20.93 -23.49
CA ARG A 245 -2.04 -22.16 -23.76
C ARG A 245 -2.79 -23.38 -23.23
N GLY A 246 -2.34 -24.58 -23.61
CA GLY A 246 -2.93 -25.82 -23.14
C GLY A 246 -4.32 -26.06 -23.73
N ARG A 247 -5.24 -26.58 -22.92
CA ARG A 247 -6.63 -26.85 -23.35
C ARG A 247 -7.64 -26.14 -22.47
N ILE A 248 -8.82 -25.93 -23.01
CA ILE A 248 -9.97 -25.41 -22.30
C ILE A 248 -10.85 -26.57 -21.85
N LEU A 249 -11.20 -26.58 -20.59
CA LEU A 249 -12.20 -27.48 -20.04
C LEU A 249 -13.45 -26.69 -19.69
N ILE A 250 -14.60 -27.28 -19.89
CA ILE A 250 -15.88 -26.76 -19.43
C ILE A 250 -16.47 -27.81 -18.50
N TYR A 251 -16.69 -27.42 -17.27
CA TYR A 251 -17.21 -28.28 -16.22
C TYR A 251 -18.65 -27.88 -15.90
N LEU A 252 -19.57 -28.86 -15.97
CA LEU A 252 -20.93 -28.69 -15.51
C LEU A 252 -20.97 -28.88 -13.99
N ASN A 253 -21.06 -27.76 -13.27
CA ASN A 253 -21.02 -27.77 -11.81
C ASN A 253 -22.32 -28.30 -11.19
N ASP A 254 -22.32 -28.49 -9.86
CA ASP A 254 -23.48 -29.04 -9.13
C ASP A 254 -24.69 -28.09 -9.11
N ARG A 255 -24.53 -26.84 -9.58
CA ARG A 255 -25.60 -25.85 -9.74
C ARG A 255 -26.29 -25.93 -11.11
N GLY A 256 -25.80 -26.80 -11.99
CA GLY A 256 -26.28 -26.91 -13.36
C GLY A 256 -25.79 -25.80 -14.29
N ALA A 257 -24.73 -25.08 -13.91
CA ALA A 257 -24.11 -24.02 -14.69
C ALA A 257 -22.69 -24.43 -15.14
N LEU A 258 -22.12 -23.67 -16.09
CA LEU A 258 -20.81 -23.97 -16.68
C LEU A 258 -19.69 -23.24 -15.95
N ASN A 259 -18.64 -23.96 -15.60
CA ASN A 259 -17.37 -23.40 -15.21
C ASN A 259 -16.38 -23.51 -16.37
N LEU A 260 -15.78 -22.39 -16.75
CA LEU A 260 -14.76 -22.31 -17.80
C LEU A 260 -13.38 -22.41 -17.16
N ILE A 261 -12.59 -23.36 -17.61
CA ILE A 261 -11.32 -23.73 -16.98
C ILE A 261 -10.23 -23.81 -18.05
N ASN A 262 -9.03 -23.33 -17.75
CA ASN A 262 -7.84 -23.56 -18.56
C ASN A 262 -6.95 -24.62 -17.89
N GLU A 263 -6.64 -25.67 -18.60
CA GLU A 263 -5.72 -26.72 -18.13
C GLU A 263 -4.41 -26.65 -18.89
N LEU A 264 -3.30 -26.48 -18.14
CA LEU A 264 -1.98 -26.31 -18.70
C LEU A 264 -0.89 -26.66 -17.66
N PRO A 265 0.37 -26.87 -18.09
CA PRO A 265 1.49 -27.03 -17.16
C PRO A 265 1.66 -25.83 -16.23
N VAL A 266 2.06 -26.06 -14.97
CA VAL A 266 2.28 -25.00 -13.97
C VAL A 266 3.24 -23.92 -14.47
N GLU A 267 4.33 -24.30 -15.14
CA GLU A 267 5.30 -23.32 -15.66
C GLU A 267 4.70 -22.43 -16.78
N GLU A 268 3.81 -22.98 -17.60
CA GLU A 268 3.09 -22.16 -18.60
C GLU A 268 2.04 -21.26 -17.96
N TYR A 269 1.38 -21.70 -16.89
CA TYR A 269 0.49 -20.87 -16.10
C TYR A 269 1.22 -19.65 -15.52
N LEU A 270 2.43 -19.86 -14.97
CA LEU A 270 3.22 -18.79 -14.37
C LEU A 270 3.64 -17.71 -15.37
N ARG A 271 3.78 -18.05 -16.67
CA ARG A 271 4.04 -17.07 -17.73
C ARG A 271 2.89 -16.06 -17.90
N GLY A 272 1.66 -16.47 -17.57
CA GLY A 272 0.50 -15.57 -17.55
C GLY A 272 0.22 -14.92 -16.19
N VAL A 273 0.81 -15.43 -15.09
CA VAL A 273 0.66 -14.86 -13.73
C VAL A 273 1.72 -13.80 -13.45
N VAL A 274 3.00 -14.13 -13.61
CA VAL A 274 4.10 -13.23 -13.23
C VAL A 274 3.95 -11.83 -13.84
N PRO A 275 3.69 -11.68 -15.16
CA PRO A 275 3.52 -10.36 -15.75
C PRO A 275 2.20 -9.68 -15.35
N SER A 276 1.17 -10.44 -14.95
CA SER A 276 -0.10 -9.89 -14.47
C SER A 276 -0.01 -9.34 -13.05
N GLU A 277 0.85 -9.94 -12.21
CA GLU A 277 1.09 -9.54 -10.83
C GLU A 277 2.18 -8.47 -10.73
N MET A 278 3.22 -8.57 -11.55
CA MET A 278 4.36 -7.66 -11.59
C MET A 278 4.73 -7.35 -13.04
N GLY A 279 4.14 -6.30 -13.61
CA GLY A 279 4.31 -5.90 -15.00
C GLY A 279 5.77 -5.63 -15.38
N PRO A 280 6.39 -6.45 -16.26
CA PRO A 280 7.84 -6.36 -16.57
C PRO A 280 8.24 -5.09 -17.33
N GLU A 281 7.30 -4.38 -17.95
CA GLU A 281 7.56 -3.07 -18.56
C GLU A 281 7.86 -2.00 -17.50
N GLN A 282 7.17 -2.05 -16.39
CA GLN A 282 7.34 -1.11 -15.27
C GLN A 282 8.40 -1.61 -14.27
N TYR A 283 8.45 -2.91 -14.03
CA TYR A 283 9.31 -3.56 -13.04
C TYR A 283 10.31 -4.52 -13.74
N ASN A 284 11.23 -3.95 -14.48
CA ASN A 284 12.12 -4.63 -15.42
C ASN A 284 13.37 -5.28 -14.79
N GLN A 285 13.31 -5.69 -13.52
CA GLN A 285 14.39 -6.38 -12.84
C GLN A 285 14.17 -7.90 -12.84
N LEU A 286 15.08 -8.64 -13.48
CA LEU A 286 14.96 -10.08 -13.63
C LEU A 286 14.88 -10.81 -12.29
N GLU A 287 15.69 -10.39 -11.29
CA GLU A 287 15.73 -11.03 -9.98
C GLU A 287 14.42 -10.83 -9.19
N ALA A 288 13.78 -9.67 -9.34
CA ALA A 288 12.46 -9.44 -8.75
C ALA A 288 11.38 -10.34 -9.40
N LEU A 289 11.42 -10.47 -10.73
CA LEU A 289 10.49 -11.35 -11.45
C LEU A 289 10.73 -12.83 -11.13
N LYS A 290 11.99 -13.25 -10.88
CA LYS A 290 12.33 -14.58 -10.37
C LYS A 290 11.74 -14.82 -8.98
N ALA A 291 11.89 -13.86 -8.07
CA ALA A 291 11.30 -13.94 -6.74
C ALA A 291 9.77 -14.08 -6.81
N GLN A 292 9.11 -13.28 -7.68
CA GLN A 292 7.68 -13.39 -7.94
C GLN A 292 7.29 -14.74 -8.52
N ALA A 293 8.08 -15.28 -9.46
CA ALA A 293 7.81 -16.59 -10.06
C ALA A 293 7.90 -17.74 -9.05
N VAL A 294 8.90 -17.72 -8.17
CA VAL A 294 9.05 -18.71 -7.09
C VAL A 294 7.94 -18.58 -6.06
N ALA A 295 7.59 -17.38 -5.65
CA ALA A 295 6.49 -17.14 -4.71
C ALA A 295 5.16 -17.60 -5.32
N ALA A 296 4.85 -17.20 -6.55
CA ALA A 296 3.61 -17.60 -7.23
C ALA A 296 3.51 -19.11 -7.44
N ARG A 297 4.61 -19.77 -7.79
CA ARG A 297 4.68 -21.23 -7.92
C ARG A 297 4.39 -21.92 -6.60
N THR A 298 5.01 -21.47 -5.52
CA THR A 298 4.84 -22.04 -4.19
C THR A 298 3.40 -21.89 -3.70
N TYR A 299 2.83 -20.68 -3.87
CA TYR A 299 1.42 -20.42 -3.54
C TYR A 299 0.49 -21.34 -4.33
N THR A 300 0.71 -21.50 -5.65
CA THR A 300 -0.09 -22.38 -6.50
C THR A 300 -0.07 -23.81 -5.99
N LEU A 301 1.13 -24.34 -5.74
CA LEU A 301 1.29 -25.73 -5.33
C LEU A 301 0.74 -26.01 -3.93
N ARG A 302 0.84 -25.02 -3.02
CA ARG A 302 0.27 -25.13 -1.67
C ARG A 302 -1.25 -25.18 -1.68
N ASN A 303 -1.87 -24.44 -2.59
CA ASN A 303 -3.33 -24.27 -2.63
C ASN A 303 -4.02 -25.12 -3.71
N LEU A 304 -3.34 -26.16 -4.23
CA LEU A 304 -3.94 -27.11 -5.17
C LEU A 304 -5.20 -27.75 -4.59
N GLY A 305 -6.24 -27.82 -5.41
CA GLY A 305 -7.51 -28.47 -5.06
C GLY A 305 -8.43 -27.65 -4.17
N GLU A 306 -8.10 -26.38 -3.83
CA GLU A 306 -9.00 -25.51 -3.04
C GLU A 306 -10.40 -25.41 -3.67
N PHE A 307 -10.49 -25.48 -5.00
CA PHE A 307 -11.73 -25.38 -5.77
C PHE A 307 -12.12 -26.68 -6.47
N SER A 308 -11.72 -27.84 -5.95
CA SER A 308 -11.96 -29.14 -6.61
C SER A 308 -13.44 -29.44 -6.91
N ARG A 309 -14.37 -28.96 -6.07
CA ARG A 309 -15.82 -29.05 -6.36
C ARG A 309 -16.27 -28.22 -7.55
N GLU A 310 -15.57 -27.15 -7.81
CA GLU A 310 -15.81 -26.30 -8.98
C GLU A 310 -15.11 -26.83 -10.23
N GLY A 311 -14.40 -27.94 -10.11
CA GLY A 311 -13.68 -28.59 -11.19
C GLY A 311 -12.31 -28.01 -11.49
N TYR A 312 -11.76 -27.06 -10.67
CA TYR A 312 -10.46 -26.47 -10.89
C TYR A 312 -9.65 -26.38 -9.59
N ASP A 313 -8.34 -26.11 -9.71
CA ASP A 313 -7.42 -26.09 -8.59
C ASP A 313 -7.27 -24.69 -8.00
N ILE A 314 -7.23 -23.65 -8.85
CA ILE A 314 -6.98 -22.26 -8.49
C ILE A 314 -7.79 -21.30 -9.36
N CYS A 315 -8.14 -20.13 -8.84
CA CYS A 315 -8.90 -19.12 -9.61
C CYS A 315 -7.98 -18.10 -10.32
N ALA A 316 -8.44 -17.53 -11.43
CA ALA A 316 -7.70 -16.56 -12.26
C ALA A 316 -7.87 -15.09 -11.81
N THR A 317 -8.28 -14.83 -10.57
CA THR A 317 -8.67 -13.51 -10.06
C THR A 317 -7.77 -13.09 -8.88
N PRO A 318 -7.81 -11.80 -8.45
CA PRO A 318 -7.05 -11.35 -7.26
C PRO A 318 -7.37 -12.09 -5.95
N ARG A 319 -8.39 -12.94 -5.93
CA ARG A 319 -8.66 -13.82 -4.79
C ARG A 319 -7.58 -14.89 -4.63
N CYS A 320 -7.04 -15.40 -5.76
CA CYS A 320 -5.95 -16.36 -5.79
C CYS A 320 -4.70 -15.68 -6.38
N GLN A 321 -4.61 -15.63 -7.71
CA GLN A 321 -3.56 -14.96 -8.47
C GLN A 321 -4.15 -14.44 -9.78
N VAL A 322 -3.77 -13.24 -10.20
CA VAL A 322 -4.24 -12.70 -11.47
C VAL A 322 -3.59 -13.46 -12.62
N TYR A 323 -4.40 -14.10 -13.46
CA TYR A 323 -3.95 -14.86 -14.62
C TYR A 323 -4.48 -14.25 -15.92
N GLY A 324 -3.60 -13.69 -16.74
CA GLY A 324 -3.95 -12.98 -17.98
C GLY A 324 -3.93 -13.83 -19.25
N GLY A 325 -3.52 -15.11 -19.16
CA GLY A 325 -3.33 -16.00 -20.31
C GLY A 325 -2.14 -15.59 -21.16
N LEU A 326 -2.15 -16.01 -22.45
CA LEU A 326 -1.06 -15.78 -23.40
C LEU A 326 -0.83 -14.29 -23.72
N SER A 327 -1.89 -13.48 -23.68
CA SER A 327 -1.82 -12.07 -24.13
C SER A 327 -0.97 -11.16 -23.26
N VAL A 328 -0.63 -11.57 -22.05
CA VAL A 328 0.21 -10.81 -21.09
C VAL A 328 1.64 -11.34 -20.98
N GLU A 329 1.94 -12.46 -21.64
CA GLU A 329 3.30 -13.04 -21.61
C GLU A 329 4.35 -12.04 -22.11
N HIS A 330 5.49 -12.01 -21.45
CA HIS A 330 6.57 -11.10 -21.77
C HIS A 330 7.91 -11.82 -21.63
N SER A 331 8.84 -11.60 -22.56
CA SER A 331 10.12 -12.33 -22.66
C SER A 331 10.93 -12.30 -21.36
N LEU A 332 10.93 -11.19 -20.63
CA LEU A 332 11.68 -11.06 -19.37
C LEU A 332 11.05 -11.90 -18.23
N SER A 333 9.72 -11.89 -18.09
CA SER A 333 9.02 -12.74 -17.12
C SER A 333 9.08 -14.22 -17.52
N ASP A 334 9.01 -14.54 -18.80
CA ASP A 334 9.19 -15.91 -19.30
C ASP A 334 10.56 -16.46 -18.94
N ARG A 335 11.59 -15.63 -19.10
CA ARG A 335 12.96 -15.95 -18.69
C ARG A 335 13.05 -16.17 -17.17
N ALA A 336 12.40 -15.33 -16.35
CA ALA A 336 12.37 -15.49 -14.90
C ALA A 336 11.73 -16.82 -14.48
N VAL A 337 10.60 -17.18 -15.10
CA VAL A 337 9.92 -18.48 -14.87
C VAL A 337 10.84 -19.64 -15.26
N ALA A 338 11.46 -19.58 -16.44
CA ALA A 338 12.31 -20.65 -16.94
C ALA A 338 13.57 -20.86 -16.08
N GLU A 339 14.26 -19.77 -15.69
CA GLU A 339 15.48 -19.84 -14.86
C GLU A 339 15.20 -20.31 -13.41
N THR A 340 13.95 -20.22 -12.94
CA THR A 340 13.52 -20.69 -11.61
C THR A 340 12.62 -21.92 -11.67
N ALA A 341 12.55 -22.63 -12.79
CA ALA A 341 11.65 -23.76 -12.97
C ALA A 341 11.74 -24.78 -11.83
N GLY A 342 10.59 -25.14 -11.27
CA GLY A 342 10.47 -26.07 -10.15
C GLY A 342 10.94 -25.55 -8.79
N GLN A 343 11.52 -24.35 -8.67
CA GLN A 343 11.95 -23.81 -7.38
C GLN A 343 10.74 -23.32 -6.55
N VAL A 344 10.79 -23.63 -5.26
CA VAL A 344 9.73 -23.30 -4.28
C VAL A 344 10.33 -22.81 -2.96
N VAL A 345 9.51 -22.14 -2.17
CA VAL A 345 9.85 -21.73 -0.81
C VAL A 345 9.33 -22.76 0.17
N LEU A 346 10.21 -23.23 1.05
CA LEU A 346 9.89 -24.22 2.07
C LEU A 346 10.09 -23.64 3.48
N TYR A 347 9.25 -24.03 4.40
CA TYR A 347 9.44 -23.84 5.83
C TYR A 347 9.35 -25.19 6.53
N LYS A 348 10.45 -25.60 7.18
CA LYS A 348 10.57 -26.93 7.81
C LYS A 348 10.23 -28.10 6.88
N GLY A 349 10.61 -27.98 5.61
CA GLY A 349 10.37 -29.00 4.59
C GLY A 349 9.01 -28.98 3.92
N GLU A 350 8.06 -28.15 4.40
CA GLU A 350 6.72 -28.00 3.82
C GLU A 350 6.64 -26.73 2.95
N LEU A 351 5.73 -26.72 1.96
CA LEU A 351 5.49 -25.53 1.12
C LEU A 351 5.00 -24.37 1.97
N ALA A 352 5.69 -23.24 1.92
CA ALA A 352 5.30 -22.02 2.62
C ALA A 352 4.06 -21.36 2.00
N ASP A 353 3.25 -20.67 2.80
CA ASP A 353 2.18 -19.80 2.33
C ASP A 353 2.78 -18.47 1.86
N THR A 354 3.16 -18.41 0.60
CA THR A 354 3.91 -17.30 0.02
C THR A 354 2.99 -16.17 -0.40
N LEU A 355 2.33 -15.53 0.56
CA LEU A 355 1.52 -14.33 0.34
C LEU A 355 2.38 -13.18 -0.20
N TYR A 356 1.82 -12.37 -1.10
CA TYR A 356 2.50 -11.19 -1.63
C TYR A 356 1.51 -10.05 -1.90
N SER A 357 2.01 -8.82 -1.86
CA SER A 357 1.21 -7.63 -2.13
C SER A 357 2.04 -6.58 -2.89
N SER A 358 1.35 -5.64 -3.55
CA SER A 358 2.01 -4.67 -4.41
C SER A 358 3.04 -3.82 -3.66
N THR A 359 2.64 -3.14 -2.58
CA THR A 359 3.46 -2.14 -1.90
C THR A 359 3.24 -2.22 -0.40
N CYS A 360 4.29 -2.42 0.37
CA CYS A 360 4.18 -2.51 1.83
C CYS A 360 4.27 -1.16 2.56
N GLY A 361 4.69 -0.09 1.88
CA GLY A 361 4.85 1.22 2.50
C GLY A 361 6.07 1.34 3.42
N GLY A 362 7.13 0.57 3.15
CA GLY A 362 8.41 0.59 3.88
C GLY A 362 8.58 -0.50 4.95
N HIS A 363 7.52 -1.22 5.31
CA HIS A 363 7.57 -2.34 6.27
C HIS A 363 6.41 -3.30 6.02
N THR A 364 6.66 -4.59 5.96
CA THR A 364 5.60 -5.61 5.90
C THR A 364 4.97 -5.83 7.27
N GLU A 365 3.85 -6.54 7.34
CA GLU A 365 3.11 -6.77 8.58
C GLU A 365 3.11 -8.25 8.96
N ASP A 366 2.93 -8.52 10.25
CA ASP A 366 2.68 -9.86 10.77
C ASP A 366 1.36 -10.41 10.23
N VAL A 367 1.36 -11.66 9.78
CA VAL A 367 0.18 -12.27 9.14
C VAL A 367 -1.06 -12.23 10.03
N GLY A 368 -0.92 -12.51 11.32
CA GLY A 368 -2.04 -12.55 12.27
C GLY A 368 -2.76 -11.21 12.47
N VAL A 369 -2.10 -10.07 12.21
CA VAL A 369 -2.72 -8.74 12.29
C VAL A 369 -3.71 -8.52 11.15
N ILE A 370 -3.39 -9.01 9.95
CA ILE A 370 -4.18 -8.82 8.73
C ILE A 370 -5.10 -10.00 8.45
N PHE A 371 -4.66 -11.20 8.78
CA PHE A 371 -5.39 -12.45 8.63
C PHE A 371 -5.48 -13.16 9.98
N PRO A 372 -6.42 -12.77 10.86
CA PRO A 372 -6.47 -13.24 12.25
C PRO A 372 -6.58 -14.76 12.44
N LEU A 373 -6.95 -15.49 11.38
CA LEU A 373 -7.05 -16.95 11.37
C LEU A 373 -5.75 -17.66 10.94
N LYS A 374 -4.71 -16.89 10.54
CA LYS A 374 -3.41 -17.43 10.11
C LYS A 374 -2.35 -17.16 11.16
N ASP A 375 -1.56 -18.20 11.46
CA ASP A 375 -0.38 -18.11 12.33
C ASP A 375 0.80 -18.81 11.65
N GLU A 376 1.42 -18.09 10.71
CA GLU A 376 2.56 -18.58 9.94
C GLU A 376 3.85 -17.92 10.44
N PRO A 377 4.74 -18.66 11.12
CA PRO A 377 5.93 -18.07 11.78
C PRO A 377 6.90 -17.36 10.83
N TYR A 378 6.88 -17.69 9.55
CA TYR A 378 7.72 -17.10 8.52
C TYR A 378 7.08 -15.87 7.85
N LEU A 379 5.82 -15.54 8.14
CA LEU A 379 5.12 -14.35 7.68
C LEU A 379 5.12 -13.26 8.76
N LYS A 380 6.33 -12.90 9.21
CA LYS A 380 6.56 -11.78 10.13
C LYS A 380 6.80 -10.49 9.38
N GLY A 381 6.43 -9.38 10.00
CA GLY A 381 6.72 -8.06 9.46
C GLY A 381 8.23 -7.79 9.42
N VAL A 382 8.72 -7.35 8.27
CA VAL A 382 10.13 -7.02 8.03
C VAL A 382 10.26 -5.64 7.39
N PRO A 383 11.37 -4.90 7.69
CA PRO A 383 11.66 -3.65 7.02
C PRO A 383 11.89 -3.87 5.52
N CYS A 384 11.30 -3.03 4.69
CA CYS A 384 11.49 -3.06 3.24
C CYS A 384 12.68 -2.16 2.84
N MET A 385 13.86 -2.39 3.47
CA MET A 385 15.09 -1.61 3.27
C MET A 385 16.32 -2.36 3.83
N GLU A 386 17.52 -1.97 3.40
CA GLU A 386 18.78 -2.56 3.88
C GLU A 386 19.13 -2.16 5.30
N VAL A 387 18.84 -0.90 5.66
CA VAL A 387 19.10 -0.35 6.98
C VAL A 387 17.81 -0.37 7.78
N GLY A 388 17.90 -0.84 9.01
CA GLY A 388 16.73 -1.07 9.86
C GLY A 388 15.80 0.12 9.98
N PHE A 389 14.52 -0.20 10.07
CA PHE A 389 13.44 0.70 10.40
C PHE A 389 13.65 1.25 11.82
N ALA A 390 13.73 2.58 11.96
CA ALA A 390 13.89 3.23 13.24
C ALA A 390 12.55 3.76 13.73
N ARG A 391 12.21 3.39 14.97
CA ARG A 391 11.03 3.92 15.66
C ARG A 391 11.48 4.87 16.77
N LEU A 392 10.84 6.03 16.84
CA LEU A 392 11.09 7.05 17.83
C LEU A 392 9.76 7.54 18.42
N GLU A 393 9.60 7.33 19.72
CA GLU A 393 8.46 7.84 20.47
C GLU A 393 8.77 9.26 20.95
N GLY A 394 7.79 10.15 20.87
CA GLY A 394 7.90 11.52 21.36
C GLY A 394 7.31 11.70 22.74
N SER A 395 7.71 12.77 23.41
CA SER A 395 7.24 13.13 24.76
C SER A 395 5.81 13.67 24.79
N LEU A 396 5.28 14.12 23.66
CA LEU A 396 3.92 14.69 23.57
C LEU A 396 2.87 13.60 23.29
N PRO A 397 1.66 13.74 23.86
CA PRO A 397 0.55 12.85 23.54
C PRO A 397 0.25 12.89 22.04
N PRO A 398 -0.14 11.76 21.42
CA PRO A 398 -0.46 11.70 20.00
C PRO A 398 -1.58 12.69 19.63
N GLY A 399 -1.39 13.40 18.51
CA GLY A 399 -2.39 14.33 17.96
C GLY A 399 -2.31 15.75 18.50
N ALA A 400 -1.38 16.07 19.43
CA ALA A 400 -1.14 17.45 19.83
C ALA A 400 -0.73 18.29 18.62
N ALA A 401 -1.37 19.44 18.48
CA ALA A 401 -1.13 20.30 17.31
C ALA A 401 0.25 20.95 17.39
N PHE A 402 0.97 20.96 16.27
CA PHE A 402 2.06 21.89 16.06
C PHE A 402 1.43 23.23 15.59
N PRO A 403 1.79 24.38 16.08
CA PRO A 403 2.94 24.71 16.91
C PRO A 403 2.74 24.64 18.44
N GLU A 404 1.49 24.41 18.91
CA GLU A 404 1.17 24.47 20.34
C GLU A 404 2.08 23.60 21.23
N GLY A 405 2.35 22.37 20.77
CA GLY A 405 3.24 21.47 21.51
C GLY A 405 4.67 22.00 21.64
N LEU A 406 5.20 22.65 20.58
CA LEU A 406 6.57 23.17 20.57
C LEU A 406 6.72 24.49 21.33
N THR A 407 5.78 25.43 21.10
CA THR A 407 5.85 26.74 21.77
C THR A 407 5.62 26.66 23.26
N ARG A 408 4.79 25.75 23.75
CA ARG A 408 4.59 25.50 25.18
C ARG A 408 5.83 24.91 25.87
N GLU A 409 6.64 24.17 25.15
CA GLU A 409 7.91 23.65 25.66
C GLU A 409 8.95 24.75 25.80
N VAL A 410 9.05 25.65 24.81
CA VAL A 410 10.02 26.76 24.76
C VAL A 410 9.59 27.94 25.63
N LEU A 411 8.32 28.25 25.58
CA LEU A 411 7.68 29.41 26.20
C LEU A 411 6.44 28.94 26.99
N PRO A 412 6.63 28.28 28.13
CA PRO A 412 5.50 27.71 28.89
C PRO A 412 4.57 28.83 29.40
N PRO A 413 3.25 28.64 29.29
CA PRO A 413 2.31 29.60 29.91
C PRO A 413 2.43 29.59 31.42
N ALA A 414 2.36 30.76 32.05
CA ALA A 414 2.39 30.86 33.50
C ALA A 414 1.12 30.24 34.12
N PRO A 415 1.21 29.32 35.07
CA PRO A 415 0.05 28.73 35.72
C PRO A 415 -0.87 29.78 36.34
N GLY A 416 -2.17 29.71 36.04
CA GLY A 416 -3.19 30.60 36.63
C GLY A 416 -3.23 32.01 36.03
N SER A 417 -2.42 32.32 35.00
CA SER A 417 -2.48 33.60 34.29
C SER A 417 -3.67 33.64 33.31
N SER A 418 -4.23 34.86 33.12
CA SER A 418 -5.19 35.07 32.02
C SER A 418 -4.49 34.89 30.66
N PRO A 419 -5.22 34.64 29.55
CA PRO A 419 -4.63 34.53 28.21
C PRO A 419 -3.78 35.74 27.81
N VAL A 420 -4.19 36.94 28.16
CA VAL A 420 -3.46 38.20 27.91
C VAL A 420 -2.16 38.24 28.70
N GLN A 421 -2.21 37.96 30.00
CA GLN A 421 -1.01 37.92 30.87
C GLN A 421 -0.04 36.81 30.41
N SER A 422 -0.57 35.68 29.99
CA SER A 422 0.23 34.57 29.46
C SER A 422 0.95 34.97 28.16
N LEU A 423 0.28 35.64 27.24
CA LEU A 423 0.90 36.09 25.99
C LEU A 423 2.00 37.14 26.27
N ALA A 424 1.70 38.13 27.10
CA ALA A 424 2.68 39.17 27.47
C ALA A 424 3.94 38.54 28.11
N ALA A 425 3.78 37.69 29.12
CA ALA A 425 4.90 37.03 29.79
C ALA A 425 5.73 36.14 28.86
N ARG A 426 5.10 35.46 27.90
CA ARG A 426 5.77 34.65 26.90
C ARG A 426 6.54 35.48 25.89
N ILE A 427 6.05 36.66 25.48
CA ILE A 427 6.76 37.59 24.63
C ILE A 427 7.96 38.21 25.39
N GLU A 428 7.79 38.58 26.67
CA GLU A 428 8.91 39.03 27.51
C GLU A 428 9.99 37.96 27.65
N HIS A 429 9.61 36.72 27.90
CA HIS A 429 10.55 35.62 27.96
C HIS A 429 11.26 35.38 26.62
N LEU A 430 10.54 35.52 25.52
CA LEU A 430 11.13 35.43 24.17
C LEU A 430 12.17 36.55 23.92
N ALA A 431 11.87 37.77 24.34
CA ALA A 431 12.80 38.88 24.27
C ALA A 431 14.08 38.60 25.06
N LEU A 432 13.98 38.06 26.27
CA LEU A 432 15.13 37.62 27.08
C LEU A 432 15.96 36.54 26.36
N LEU A 433 15.31 35.52 25.81
CA LEU A 433 15.98 34.44 25.06
C LEU A 433 16.67 34.98 23.78
N ALA A 434 16.09 35.98 23.16
CA ALA A 434 16.64 36.61 21.96
C ALA A 434 17.75 37.63 22.25
N GLY A 435 17.95 37.98 23.53
CA GLY A 435 18.91 39.01 23.93
C GLY A 435 18.52 40.43 23.51
N VAL A 436 17.22 40.69 23.31
CA VAL A 436 16.65 41.99 22.96
C VAL A 436 16.01 42.64 24.19
N PRO A 437 15.83 43.98 24.20
CA PRO A 437 15.19 44.68 25.33
C PRO A 437 13.79 44.10 25.62
N VAL A 438 13.48 43.91 26.90
CA VAL A 438 12.14 43.47 27.32
C VAL A 438 11.14 44.63 27.10
N PRO A 439 9.97 44.38 26.54
CA PRO A 439 8.95 45.39 26.33
C PRO A 439 8.54 46.08 27.62
N HIS A 440 8.43 47.39 27.61
CA HIS A 440 7.97 48.16 28.77
C HIS A 440 6.46 48.41 28.77
N ASP A 441 5.82 48.27 27.63
CA ASP A 441 4.37 48.43 27.48
C ASP A 441 3.60 47.22 28.02
N ARG A 442 2.40 47.45 28.51
CA ARG A 442 1.50 46.41 29.02
C ARG A 442 0.48 46.04 27.96
N LEU A 443 0.42 44.76 27.63
CA LEU A 443 -0.68 44.23 26.82
C LEU A 443 -1.96 44.16 27.66
N ALA A 444 -3.02 44.84 27.24
CA ALA A 444 -4.28 44.94 27.97
C ALA A 444 -5.36 43.96 27.45
N SER A 445 -5.28 43.59 26.18
CA SER A 445 -6.25 42.68 25.55
C SER A 445 -5.62 41.80 24.46
N LEU A 446 -6.35 40.78 24.00
CA LEU A 446 -6.02 40.01 22.80
C LEU A 446 -6.56 40.65 21.51
N ASP A 447 -7.02 41.89 21.58
CA ASP A 447 -7.37 42.66 20.39
C ASP A 447 -6.19 42.67 19.41
N ARG A 448 -6.44 42.35 18.15
CA ARG A 448 -5.40 42.15 17.15
C ARG A 448 -4.57 43.39 16.92
N ARG A 449 -5.19 44.55 16.97
CA ARG A 449 -4.51 45.88 16.86
C ARG A 449 -3.55 46.08 18.02
N GLU A 450 -4.00 45.79 19.25
CA GLU A 450 -3.16 45.96 20.43
C GLU A 450 -1.96 45.00 20.45
N VAL A 451 -2.21 43.71 20.13
CA VAL A 451 -1.15 42.70 20.02
C VAL A 451 -0.16 43.03 18.92
N GLN A 452 -0.64 43.51 17.77
CA GLN A 452 0.23 43.95 16.66
C GLN A 452 1.14 45.12 17.06
N ARG A 453 0.57 46.14 17.69
CA ARG A 453 1.34 47.24 18.19
C ARG A 453 2.36 46.79 19.22
N PHE A 454 1.93 46.02 20.21
CA PHE A 454 2.80 45.48 21.24
C PHE A 454 4.00 44.73 20.63
N ILE A 455 3.78 43.83 19.68
CA ILE A 455 4.86 43.10 19.00
C ILE A 455 5.73 44.02 18.16
N ALA A 456 5.14 44.91 17.38
CA ALA A 456 5.87 45.80 16.50
C ALA A 456 6.82 46.76 17.24
N TYR A 457 6.36 47.26 18.39
CA TYR A 457 7.18 48.15 19.24
C TYR A 457 8.15 47.36 20.11
N ALA A 458 7.73 46.23 20.65
CA ALA A 458 8.57 45.37 21.48
C ALA A 458 9.87 44.93 20.79
N PHE A 459 9.80 44.70 19.48
CA PHE A 459 10.93 44.17 18.69
C PHE A 459 11.43 45.19 17.64
N ASP A 460 11.09 46.46 17.75
CA ASP A 460 11.48 47.56 16.85
C ASP A 460 11.13 47.33 15.36
N LEU A 461 10.09 46.53 15.11
CA LEU A 461 9.66 46.18 13.75
C LEU A 461 8.96 47.32 13.02
N VAL A 462 8.65 48.42 13.72
CA VAL A 462 8.07 49.64 13.13
C VAL A 462 9.05 50.28 12.16
N LEU A 463 10.33 50.30 12.50
CA LEU A 463 11.37 50.79 11.61
C LEU A 463 11.50 49.94 10.34
N ASP A 464 11.50 48.63 10.51
CA ASP A 464 11.53 47.67 9.39
C ASP A 464 10.32 47.87 8.47
N ALA A 465 9.13 48.00 9.04
CA ALA A 465 7.90 48.24 8.30
C ALA A 465 7.99 49.57 7.48
N ARG A 466 8.58 50.61 8.05
CA ARG A 466 8.76 51.90 7.35
C ARG A 466 9.76 51.81 6.21
N LEU A 467 10.83 51.06 6.40
CA LEU A 467 11.89 50.90 5.40
C LEU A 467 11.54 49.97 4.25
N LEU A 468 10.76 48.92 4.57
CA LEU A 468 10.51 47.82 3.63
C LEU A 468 9.19 47.92 2.88
N LEU A 469 8.17 48.63 3.41
CA LEU A 469 6.85 48.70 2.79
C LEU A 469 6.53 50.11 2.27
N ALA A 470 6.26 50.19 0.97
CA ALA A 470 5.67 51.37 0.36
C ALA A 470 4.15 51.47 0.66
N PRO A 471 3.52 52.64 0.54
CA PRO A 471 2.07 52.76 0.76
C PRO A 471 1.22 51.78 -0.06
N GLN A 472 1.61 51.52 -1.29
CA GLN A 472 0.93 50.58 -2.19
C GLN A 472 1.01 49.10 -1.67
N ASP A 473 2.13 48.74 -1.04
CA ASP A 473 2.29 47.40 -0.43
C ASP A 473 1.36 47.24 0.76
N VAL A 474 1.20 48.31 1.53
CA VAL A 474 0.25 48.34 2.68
C VAL A 474 -1.18 48.13 2.21
N GLU A 475 -1.60 48.85 1.15
CA GLU A 475 -2.93 48.71 0.56
C GLU A 475 -3.15 47.30 -0.01
N TYR A 476 -2.15 46.74 -0.65
CA TYR A 476 -2.19 45.34 -1.21
C TYR A 476 -2.30 44.29 -0.12
N LEU A 477 -1.55 44.40 0.96
CA LEU A 477 -1.51 43.42 2.05
C LEU A 477 -2.72 43.51 2.99
N LEU A 478 -3.30 44.71 3.15
CA LEU A 478 -4.45 44.95 4.01
C LEU A 478 -5.73 45.09 3.18
N HIS A 479 -6.41 43.97 2.95
CA HIS A 479 -7.75 44.01 2.37
C HIS A 479 -8.75 44.58 3.40
N ASP A 480 -9.20 45.83 3.23
CA ASP A 480 -10.19 46.53 4.06
C ASP A 480 -9.81 46.62 5.56
N PRO A 481 -8.73 47.39 5.89
CA PRO A 481 -8.31 47.60 7.27
C PRO A 481 -9.36 48.41 8.05
N PRO A 482 -9.44 48.26 9.39
CA PRO A 482 -10.29 49.10 10.21
C PRO A 482 -10.06 50.58 9.96
N LYS A 483 -11.15 51.36 9.82
CA LYS A 483 -11.07 52.80 9.41
C LYS A 483 -10.41 53.68 10.46
N ASP A 484 -10.43 53.29 11.71
CA ASP A 484 -9.89 54.00 12.87
C ASP A 484 -8.39 53.71 13.09
N TRP A 485 -7.77 52.84 12.28
CA TRP A 485 -6.35 52.54 12.39
C TRP A 485 -5.51 53.70 11.85
N SER A 486 -4.47 54.09 12.60
CA SER A 486 -3.45 55.04 12.12
C SER A 486 -2.68 54.45 10.93
N GLU A 487 -2.02 55.33 10.18
CA GLU A 487 -1.15 54.86 9.09
C GLU A 487 -0.04 53.95 9.60
N GLU A 488 0.50 54.22 10.79
CA GLU A 488 1.54 53.43 11.44
C GLU A 488 1.03 52.04 11.86
N ASP A 489 -0.18 51.96 12.45
CA ASP A 489 -0.80 50.68 12.77
C ASP A 489 -1.05 49.86 11.51
N ARG A 490 -1.52 50.48 10.42
CA ARG A 490 -1.73 49.77 9.13
C ARG A 490 -0.41 49.25 8.58
N ARG A 491 0.65 50.08 8.60
CA ARG A 491 1.97 49.66 8.09
C ARG A 491 2.58 48.55 8.95
N ALA A 492 2.48 48.63 10.27
CA ALA A 492 2.91 47.59 11.18
C ALA A 492 2.14 46.27 10.95
N ALA A 493 0.81 46.36 10.81
CA ALA A 493 -0.01 45.19 10.50
C ALA A 493 0.35 44.55 9.16
N ALA A 494 0.53 45.36 8.11
CA ALA A 494 0.97 44.87 6.80
C ALA A 494 2.30 44.13 6.89
N TYR A 495 3.27 44.65 7.64
CA TYR A 495 4.56 44.03 7.85
C TYR A 495 4.44 42.70 8.62
N LEU A 496 3.66 42.67 9.69
CA LEU A 496 3.44 41.45 10.48
C LEU A 496 2.69 40.34 9.70
N ILE A 497 1.79 40.74 8.79
CA ILE A 497 1.12 39.83 7.86
C ILE A 497 2.11 39.32 6.80
N HIS A 498 2.87 40.21 6.17
CA HIS A 498 3.88 39.89 5.16
C HIS A 498 4.94 38.93 5.70
N SER A 499 5.42 39.16 6.91
CA SER A 499 6.40 38.33 7.59
C SER A 499 5.78 37.04 8.18
N GLY A 500 4.46 36.83 8.08
CA GLY A 500 3.75 35.66 8.59
C GLY A 500 3.64 35.58 10.12
N LEU A 501 3.93 36.69 10.81
CA LEU A 501 3.89 36.75 12.28
C LEU A 501 2.44 36.77 12.82
N ILE A 502 1.55 37.44 12.14
CA ILE A 502 0.12 37.48 12.49
C ILE A 502 -0.71 37.10 11.25
N ARG A 503 -1.68 36.22 11.44
CA ARG A 503 -2.57 35.73 10.39
C ARG A 503 -4.03 35.90 10.80
N GLY A 504 -4.93 35.87 9.85
CA GLY A 504 -6.38 35.90 10.08
C GLY A 504 -7.03 37.29 9.92
N PRO A 505 -8.34 37.37 10.12
CA PRO A 505 -9.10 38.62 9.89
C PRO A 505 -8.76 39.67 10.93
N LEU A 506 -8.53 40.89 10.47
CA LEU A 506 -8.05 41.99 11.31
C LEU A 506 -9.05 42.53 12.34
N ASP A 507 -10.32 42.27 12.14
CA ASP A 507 -11.45 42.72 12.97
C ASP A 507 -11.77 41.81 14.16
N LYS A 508 -10.98 40.75 14.39
CA LYS A 508 -11.19 39.79 15.46
C LYS A 508 -10.00 39.69 16.39
N PRO A 509 -10.18 39.41 17.68
CA PRO A 509 -9.09 39.12 18.59
C PRO A 509 -8.38 37.82 18.14
N LEU A 510 -7.13 37.65 18.60
CA LEU A 510 -6.39 36.39 18.40
C LEU A 510 -7.04 35.27 19.21
N ASP A 511 -7.23 34.13 18.55
CA ASP A 511 -7.57 32.90 19.24
C ASP A 511 -6.30 32.18 19.76
N ASP A 512 -6.49 31.15 20.59
CA ASP A 512 -5.37 30.41 21.20
C ASP A 512 -4.41 29.82 20.15
N LYS A 513 -4.95 29.35 19.04
CA LYS A 513 -4.14 28.79 17.95
C LYS A 513 -3.31 29.85 17.24
N GLU A 514 -3.89 31.00 17.02
CA GLU A 514 -3.19 32.15 16.40
C GLU A 514 -2.11 32.72 17.35
N VAL A 515 -2.35 32.75 18.65
CA VAL A 515 -1.33 33.08 19.66
C VAL A 515 -0.13 32.14 19.56
N GLU A 516 -0.35 30.82 19.51
CA GLU A 516 0.73 29.86 19.39
C GLU A 516 1.49 29.96 18.05
N GLN A 517 0.79 30.22 16.97
CA GLN A 517 1.40 30.47 15.66
C GLN A 517 2.27 31.74 15.65
N THR A 518 1.80 32.80 16.27
CA THR A 518 2.50 34.08 16.39
C THR A 518 3.79 33.90 17.22
N LEU A 519 3.70 33.22 18.34
CA LEU A 519 4.88 32.95 19.21
C LEU A 519 5.92 32.08 18.50
N LEU A 520 5.47 31.09 17.73
CA LEU A 520 6.39 30.28 16.93
C LEU A 520 7.10 31.13 15.87
N ALA A 521 6.34 31.92 15.11
CA ALA A 521 6.90 32.78 14.06
C ALA A 521 7.88 33.81 14.63
N LEU A 522 7.56 34.43 15.76
CA LEU A 522 8.47 35.34 16.49
C LEU A 522 9.75 34.63 16.95
N SER A 523 9.62 33.41 17.49
CA SER A 523 10.77 32.61 17.95
C SER A 523 11.74 32.27 16.81
N GLU A 524 11.21 32.08 15.61
CA GLU A 524 12.01 31.85 14.41
C GLU A 524 12.64 33.14 13.88
N LEU A 525 11.88 34.22 13.80
CA LEU A 525 12.38 35.54 13.36
C LEU A 525 13.55 35.98 14.25
N LEU A 526 13.43 35.84 15.55
CA LEU A 526 14.43 36.23 16.54
C LEU A 526 15.54 35.18 16.71
N ARG A 527 15.53 34.10 15.92
CA ARG A 527 16.51 33.00 15.94
C ARG A 527 16.61 32.28 17.29
N VAL A 528 15.62 32.38 18.16
CA VAL A 528 15.52 31.61 19.40
C VAL A 528 15.23 30.13 19.07
N LEU A 529 14.44 29.90 18.04
CA LEU A 529 14.27 28.61 17.42
C LEU A 529 14.95 28.58 16.06
N ARG A 530 15.83 27.62 15.86
CA ARG A 530 16.48 27.34 14.57
C ARG A 530 15.89 26.06 13.98
N ARG A 531 15.56 26.12 12.69
CA ARG A 531 15.19 24.93 11.90
C ARG A 531 16.39 24.43 11.10
N GLU A 532 16.52 23.13 11.03
CA GLU A 532 17.49 22.47 10.18
C GLU A 532 16.81 21.32 9.43
N GLU A 533 16.91 21.32 8.11
CA GLU A 533 16.38 20.23 7.28
C GLU A 533 17.49 19.25 6.96
N VAL A 534 17.24 17.97 7.26
CA VAL A 534 18.21 16.90 7.12
C VAL A 534 17.55 15.65 6.55
N SER A 535 18.36 14.72 6.04
CA SER A 535 17.89 13.39 5.66
C SER A 535 18.31 12.38 6.73
N PHE A 536 17.36 11.59 7.20
CA PHE A 536 17.60 10.50 8.14
C PHE A 536 18.51 9.42 7.52
N LEU A 537 19.48 8.93 8.26
CA LEU A 537 20.33 7.80 7.86
C LEU A 537 20.11 6.59 8.78
N SER A 538 20.24 6.76 10.09
CA SER A 538 19.99 5.70 11.06
C SER A 538 19.76 6.27 12.47
N LEU A 539 19.24 5.43 13.36
CA LEU A 539 19.13 5.67 14.79
C LEU A 539 19.79 4.50 15.51
N ASP A 540 20.85 4.77 16.26
CA ASP A 540 21.60 3.75 16.99
C ASP A 540 21.90 4.22 18.42
N ALA A 541 21.48 3.43 19.41
CA ALA A 541 21.71 3.68 20.84
C ALA A 541 21.42 5.14 21.27
N GLY A 542 20.29 5.70 20.83
CA GLY A 542 19.90 7.09 21.12
C GLY A 542 20.66 8.17 20.34
N LYS A 543 21.48 7.77 19.37
CA LYS A 543 22.17 8.68 18.46
C LYS A 543 21.44 8.73 17.10
N LEU A 544 20.97 9.89 16.77
CA LEU A 544 20.36 10.20 15.49
C LEU A 544 21.47 10.53 14.47
N ILE A 545 21.58 9.73 13.42
CA ILE A 545 22.54 9.95 12.35
C ILE A 545 21.78 10.49 11.14
N VAL A 546 22.22 11.64 10.66
CA VAL A 546 21.55 12.36 9.55
C VAL A 546 22.57 12.87 8.54
N LYS A 547 22.07 13.18 7.36
CA LYS A 547 22.82 13.88 6.30
C LYS A 547 22.30 15.30 6.18
N SER A 548 23.19 16.28 6.40
CA SER A 548 22.94 17.72 6.18
C SER A 548 23.78 18.17 5.00
N GLY A 549 23.14 18.46 3.85
CA GLY A 549 23.85 18.76 2.60
C GLY A 549 24.71 17.57 2.13
N LYS A 550 26.04 17.73 2.17
CA LYS A 550 27.01 16.67 1.80
C LYS A 550 27.58 15.92 3.03
N ASP A 551 27.38 16.45 4.21
CA ASP A 551 28.03 15.99 5.43
C ASP A 551 27.10 15.09 6.26
N GLN A 552 27.69 14.12 6.93
CA GLN A 552 27.01 13.29 7.91
C GLN A 552 27.20 13.93 9.28
N GLN A 553 26.10 14.03 10.04
CA GLN A 553 26.09 14.56 11.41
C GLN A 553 25.46 13.53 12.36
N VAL A 554 25.92 13.55 13.61
CA VAL A 554 25.46 12.65 14.66
C VAL A 554 24.98 13.49 15.83
N TYR A 555 23.72 13.33 16.21
CA TYR A 555 23.10 14.02 17.33
C TYR A 555 22.69 13.05 18.41
N THR A 556 23.03 13.33 19.66
CA THR A 556 22.48 12.58 20.80
C THR A 556 21.07 13.09 21.07
N LEU A 557 20.09 12.18 21.09
CA LEU A 557 18.71 12.54 21.39
C LEU A 557 18.56 12.83 22.90
N PRO A 558 17.85 13.92 23.26
CA PRO A 558 17.53 14.22 24.65
C PRO A 558 16.43 13.28 25.17
N ASP A 559 16.33 13.12 26.50
CA ASP A 559 15.31 12.29 27.16
C ASP A 559 13.88 12.81 26.88
N HIS A 560 13.74 14.12 26.73
CA HIS A 560 12.48 14.76 26.34
C HIS A 560 12.63 15.33 24.93
N LEU A 561 11.96 14.71 23.98
CA LEU A 561 11.98 15.08 22.59
C LEU A 561 10.56 15.05 22.04
N SER A 562 10.11 16.16 21.49
CA SER A 562 8.81 16.22 20.82
C SER A 562 8.93 15.72 19.40
N THR A 563 8.04 14.80 18.99
CA THR A 563 8.06 14.23 17.64
C THR A 563 6.76 14.54 16.89
N PHE A 564 6.90 14.93 15.63
CA PHE A 564 5.79 15.33 14.78
C PHE A 564 5.84 14.64 13.41
N ARG A 565 4.68 14.36 12.84
CA ARG A 565 4.53 14.07 11.41
C ARG A 565 3.99 15.29 10.69
N LYS A 566 4.64 15.64 9.58
CA LYS A 566 4.34 16.80 8.75
C LYS A 566 3.92 16.37 7.35
N ARG A 567 2.86 16.99 6.83
CA ARG A 567 2.47 16.89 5.41
C ARG A 567 2.02 18.25 4.92
N GLY A 568 2.85 18.89 4.12
CA GLY A 568 2.64 20.31 3.76
C GLY A 568 2.50 21.17 5.01
N ALA A 569 1.39 21.89 5.13
CA ALA A 569 1.10 22.74 6.28
C ALA A 569 0.52 22.00 7.51
N LEU A 570 0.14 20.74 7.37
CA LEU A 570 -0.41 19.95 8.48
C LEU A 570 0.73 19.30 9.25
N MET A 571 0.74 19.49 10.57
CA MET A 571 1.72 18.90 11.47
C MET A 571 1.04 18.52 12.80
N ALA A 572 1.26 17.30 13.26
CA ALA A 572 0.73 16.80 14.53
C ALA A 572 1.73 15.86 15.19
N SER A 573 1.72 15.86 16.53
CA SER A 573 2.56 14.94 17.31
C SER A 573 2.20 13.48 17.01
N SER A 574 3.23 12.67 16.87
CA SER A 574 3.10 11.26 16.55
C SER A 574 4.42 10.55 16.81
N ALA A 575 4.37 9.28 17.14
CA ALA A 575 5.55 8.42 17.00
C ALA A 575 6.06 8.45 15.56
N LEU A 576 7.37 8.52 15.39
CA LEU A 576 8.01 8.48 14.08
C LEU A 576 8.42 7.06 13.73
N ALA A 577 8.22 6.73 12.47
CA ALA A 577 8.72 5.51 11.86
C ALA A 577 9.58 5.94 10.67
N MET A 578 10.90 5.96 10.88
CA MET A 578 11.85 6.57 9.98
C MET A 578 12.59 5.53 9.17
N VAL A 579 12.73 5.79 7.88
CA VAL A 579 13.56 5.02 6.97
C VAL A 579 14.70 5.89 6.44
N PRO A 580 15.89 5.32 6.17
CA PRO A 580 17.01 6.08 5.64
C PRO A 580 16.61 6.88 4.39
N GLY A 581 16.92 8.18 4.39
CA GLY A 581 16.57 9.16 3.37
C GLY A 581 15.26 9.91 3.63
N ASP A 582 14.48 9.57 4.67
CA ASP A 582 13.34 10.41 5.08
C ASP A 582 13.82 11.81 5.42
N ARG A 583 13.04 12.81 4.99
CA ARG A 583 13.31 14.20 5.35
C ARG A 583 12.81 14.49 6.76
N LEU A 584 13.72 15.02 7.58
CA LEU A 584 13.43 15.48 8.92
C LEU A 584 13.68 16.98 9.02
N THR A 585 12.83 17.67 9.77
CA THR A 585 13.09 19.02 10.25
C THR A 585 13.44 18.92 11.73
N LEU A 586 14.63 19.36 12.08
CA LEU A 586 15.12 19.48 13.46
C LEU A 586 14.79 20.88 13.99
N PHE A 587 14.29 20.98 15.21
CA PHE A 587 14.01 22.23 15.88
C PHE A 587 14.95 22.40 17.07
N TRP A 588 15.74 23.45 17.06
CA TRP A 588 16.78 23.72 18.02
C TRP A 588 16.51 25.00 18.81
N GLN A 589 16.80 24.97 20.11
CA GLN A 589 16.96 26.15 20.96
C GLN A 589 18.43 26.22 21.41
N GLY A 590 19.19 27.17 20.85
CA GLY A 590 20.64 27.10 20.99
C GLY A 590 21.20 25.79 20.48
N ASP A 591 21.89 25.04 21.34
CA ASP A 591 22.44 23.71 21.05
C ASP A 591 21.55 22.56 21.51
N ARG A 592 20.39 22.86 22.08
CA ARG A 592 19.42 21.83 22.54
C ARG A 592 18.45 21.48 21.43
N LEU A 593 18.40 20.20 21.04
CA LEU A 593 17.38 19.66 20.17
C LEU A 593 16.05 19.51 20.93
N LEU A 594 15.01 20.19 20.47
CA LEU A 594 13.68 20.19 21.11
C LEU A 594 12.71 19.24 20.45
N ALA A 595 12.74 19.21 19.11
CA ALA A 595 11.75 18.45 18.36
C ALA A 595 12.28 17.96 17.02
N LEU A 596 11.63 16.91 16.53
CA LEU A 596 11.79 16.32 15.22
C LEU A 596 10.44 16.32 14.49
N ALA A 597 10.42 16.78 13.26
CA ALA A 597 9.27 16.59 12.36
C ALA A 597 9.67 15.76 11.15
N GLN A 598 9.02 14.61 10.96
CA GLN A 598 9.20 13.77 9.79
C GLN A 598 8.27 14.25 8.67
N GLU A 599 8.82 14.59 7.51
CA GLU A 599 8.04 14.81 6.29
C GLU A 599 7.44 13.48 5.83
N VAL A 600 6.14 13.42 5.63
CA VAL A 600 5.44 12.19 5.19
C VAL A 600 5.56 11.95 3.69
N ASP A 601 6.28 12.81 2.96
CA ASP A 601 6.66 12.56 1.58
C ASP A 601 7.98 11.77 1.51
N LEU A 602 8.04 10.90 0.58
CA LEU A 602 8.85 9.70 0.54
C LEU A 602 10.11 9.85 -0.32
N ASP A 603 11.00 10.72 0.05
CA ASP A 603 12.37 10.69 -0.48
C ASP A 603 13.27 9.63 0.22
N GLY A 604 12.64 8.75 1.01
CA GLY A 604 13.34 7.69 1.75
C GLY A 604 13.99 6.64 0.86
N VAL A 605 14.88 5.83 1.42
CA VAL A 605 15.57 4.73 0.74
C VAL A 605 14.82 3.40 0.85
N ALA A 606 13.54 3.42 1.21
CA ALA A 606 12.70 2.23 1.15
C ALA A 606 12.73 1.61 -0.25
N PHE A 607 12.77 0.30 -0.32
CA PHE A 607 12.84 -0.42 -1.58
C PHE A 607 11.60 -0.18 -2.45
N ASP A 608 10.44 0.04 -1.83
CA ASP A 608 9.16 0.25 -2.51
C ASP A 608 8.79 1.72 -2.78
N ARG A 609 9.75 2.65 -2.61
CA ARG A 609 9.52 4.09 -2.79
C ARG A 609 9.07 4.50 -4.20
N SER A 610 9.41 3.72 -5.22
CA SER A 610 9.00 3.97 -6.60
C SER A 610 7.53 3.68 -6.87
N SER A 611 6.80 3.10 -5.90
CA SER A 611 5.38 2.85 -6.03
C SER A 611 4.57 4.15 -6.02
N PRO A 612 3.54 4.29 -6.88
CA PRO A 612 2.57 5.39 -6.76
C PRO A 612 1.77 5.34 -5.45
N TYR A 613 1.84 4.23 -4.72
CA TYR A 613 1.25 4.03 -3.41
C TYR A 613 2.25 4.13 -2.26
N SER A 614 3.46 4.57 -2.54
CA SER A 614 4.43 4.90 -1.49
C SER A 614 3.87 5.97 -0.53
N SER A 615 2.97 6.83 -1.00
CA SER A 615 2.14 7.73 -0.20
C SER A 615 0.82 8.01 -0.91
N TRP A 616 -0.26 8.10 -0.12
CA TRP A 616 -1.57 8.43 -0.66
C TRP A 616 -2.41 9.21 0.34
N THR A 617 -3.38 9.96 -0.17
CA THR A 617 -4.42 10.64 0.62
C THR A 617 -5.77 10.30 0.03
N ARG A 618 -6.74 10.02 0.91
CA ARG A 618 -8.14 9.78 0.54
C ARG A 618 -9.05 10.53 1.50
N PHE A 619 -10.00 11.28 0.95
CA PHE A 619 -11.09 11.83 1.72
C PHE A 619 -12.33 10.95 1.50
N ARG A 620 -13.00 10.57 2.59
CA ARG A 620 -14.26 9.85 2.56
C ARG A 620 -15.28 10.61 3.38
N THR A 621 -16.40 10.97 2.77
CA THR A 621 -17.49 11.61 3.49
C THR A 621 -18.15 10.61 4.45
N ASP A 622 -18.82 11.12 5.49
CA ASP A 622 -19.56 10.26 6.41
C ASP A 622 -20.65 9.45 5.68
N VAL A 623 -21.26 10.02 4.65
CA VAL A 623 -22.24 9.34 3.79
C VAL A 623 -21.62 8.15 3.04
N GLN A 624 -20.40 8.32 2.49
CA GLN A 624 -19.69 7.23 1.80
C GLN A 624 -19.31 6.12 2.79
N LEU A 625 -18.79 6.47 3.96
CA LEU A 625 -18.46 5.49 5.00
C LEU A 625 -19.73 4.76 5.51
N ALA A 626 -20.81 5.49 5.72
CA ALA A 626 -22.08 4.89 6.10
C ALA A 626 -22.60 3.90 5.05
N ALA A 627 -22.47 4.21 3.77
CA ALA A 627 -22.85 3.29 2.69
C ALA A 627 -22.00 2.01 2.71
N ASN A 628 -20.68 2.13 2.87
CA ASN A 628 -19.77 1.00 2.98
C ASN A 628 -20.06 0.12 4.20
N VAL A 629 -20.29 0.76 5.35
CA VAL A 629 -20.63 0.08 6.60
C VAL A 629 -21.95 -0.67 6.47
N ARG A 630 -23.01 -0.05 5.94
CA ARG A 630 -24.31 -0.72 5.74
C ARG A 630 -24.24 -1.90 4.77
N THR A 631 -23.41 -1.80 3.73
CA THR A 631 -23.22 -2.89 2.77
C THR A 631 -22.60 -4.11 3.44
N ARG A 632 -21.68 -3.90 4.39
CA ARG A 632 -20.96 -4.98 5.08
C ARG A 632 -21.68 -5.45 6.34
N PHE A 633 -22.30 -4.52 7.05
CA PHE A 633 -22.99 -4.73 8.32
C PHE A 633 -24.43 -4.20 8.21
N PRO A 634 -25.35 -4.98 7.60
CA PRO A 634 -26.73 -4.57 7.47
C PRO A 634 -27.34 -4.23 8.83
N GLY A 635 -27.92 -3.04 8.95
CA GLY A 635 -28.52 -2.53 10.20
C GLY A 635 -27.57 -1.70 11.08
N LEU A 636 -26.27 -1.64 10.76
CA LEU A 636 -25.34 -0.73 11.43
C LEU A 636 -25.27 0.60 10.67
N GLY A 637 -25.53 1.71 11.37
CA GLY A 637 -25.23 3.05 10.87
C GLY A 637 -23.75 3.40 11.03
N PHE A 638 -23.37 4.64 10.69
CA PHE A 638 -21.99 5.11 10.87
C PHE A 638 -21.97 6.51 11.46
N GLN A 639 -21.47 6.64 12.67
CA GLN A 639 -21.22 7.90 13.34
C GLN A 639 -19.72 8.22 13.41
N THR A 640 -18.91 7.22 13.84
CA THR A 640 -17.46 7.37 14.01
C THR A 640 -16.79 6.00 14.02
N PHE A 641 -15.46 6.00 14.03
CA PHE A 641 -14.66 4.81 14.32
C PHE A 641 -13.45 5.17 15.19
N ASP A 642 -12.99 4.20 15.97
CA ASP A 642 -11.78 4.26 16.78
C ASP A 642 -10.80 3.19 16.33
N ILE A 643 -9.51 3.51 16.31
CA ILE A 643 -8.45 2.55 16.06
C ILE A 643 -8.11 1.87 17.39
N LEU A 644 -8.30 0.54 17.46
CA LEU A 644 -8.05 -0.24 18.67
C LEU A 644 -6.65 -0.85 18.69
N GLU A 645 -6.18 -1.34 17.55
CA GLU A 645 -4.91 -2.07 17.46
C GLU A 645 -4.13 -1.70 16.20
N ARG A 646 -2.80 -1.70 16.35
CA ARG A 646 -1.86 -1.58 15.23
C ARG A 646 -0.80 -2.68 15.32
N GLY A 647 -0.41 -3.19 14.16
CA GLY A 647 0.69 -4.16 14.06
C GLY A 647 2.06 -3.50 14.05
N VAL A 648 3.09 -4.32 13.84
CA VAL A 648 4.50 -3.93 13.85
C VAL A 648 4.87 -2.91 12.77
N SER A 649 4.20 -2.94 11.63
CA SER A 649 4.38 -1.95 10.55
C SER A 649 3.65 -0.62 10.83
N GLY A 650 2.80 -0.58 11.84
CA GLY A 650 1.87 0.52 12.11
C GLY A 650 0.52 0.39 11.39
N ARG A 651 0.28 -0.71 10.66
CA ARG A 651 -1.04 -0.99 10.06
C ARG A 651 -2.10 -1.13 11.12
N VAL A 652 -3.28 -0.62 10.80
CA VAL A 652 -4.47 -0.79 11.63
C VAL A 652 -4.94 -2.23 11.51
N GLY A 653 -4.80 -2.98 12.59
CA GLY A 653 -5.26 -4.37 12.70
C GLY A 653 -6.71 -4.47 13.14
N LYS A 654 -7.19 -3.50 13.93
CA LYS A 654 -8.57 -3.52 14.44
C LYS A 654 -9.12 -2.11 14.63
N ILE A 655 -10.39 -1.93 14.26
CA ILE A 655 -11.16 -0.72 14.54
C ILE A 655 -12.47 -1.08 15.24
N ARG A 656 -13.02 -0.11 15.98
CA ARG A 656 -14.42 -0.14 16.47
C ARG A 656 -15.22 0.92 15.73
N ILE A 657 -16.30 0.50 15.08
CA ILE A 657 -17.26 1.38 14.43
C ILE A 657 -18.38 1.63 15.41
N THR A 658 -18.77 2.90 15.58
CA THR A 658 -19.95 3.31 16.33
C THR A 658 -21.02 3.74 15.35
N GLY A 659 -22.20 3.13 15.45
CA GLY A 659 -23.37 3.44 14.61
C GLY A 659 -24.19 4.60 15.15
N ASP A 660 -25.15 5.06 14.33
CA ASP A 660 -26.01 6.24 14.61
C ASP A 660 -26.82 6.13 15.90
N SER A 661 -27.16 4.92 16.34
CA SER A 661 -27.89 4.63 17.58
C SER A 661 -27.00 4.17 18.74
N GLY A 662 -25.67 4.35 18.62
CA GLY A 662 -24.71 4.02 19.67
C GLY A 662 -24.28 2.55 19.73
N GLN A 663 -24.82 1.68 18.86
CA GLN A 663 -24.33 0.32 18.74
C GLN A 663 -22.89 0.30 18.20
N THR A 664 -22.10 -0.67 18.62
CA THR A 664 -20.70 -0.79 18.20
C THR A 664 -20.44 -2.12 17.50
N MET A 665 -19.48 -2.12 16.56
CA MET A 665 -18.99 -3.29 15.86
C MET A 665 -17.46 -3.23 15.75
N GLU A 666 -16.79 -4.30 16.13
CA GLU A 666 -15.34 -4.43 15.89
C GLU A 666 -15.10 -5.07 14.53
N VAL A 667 -14.10 -4.53 13.82
CA VAL A 667 -13.70 -5.00 12.48
C VAL A 667 -12.20 -5.22 12.48
N ASP A 668 -11.79 -6.43 12.11
CA ASP A 668 -10.40 -6.89 12.21
C ASP A 668 -9.75 -7.04 10.84
N GLY A 669 -8.44 -6.93 10.81
CA GLY A 669 -7.57 -7.31 9.71
C GLY A 669 -7.90 -6.63 8.38
N LEU A 670 -7.86 -7.40 7.31
CA LEU A 670 -8.07 -6.88 5.96
C LEU A 670 -9.47 -6.28 5.74
N ALA A 671 -10.47 -6.66 6.55
CA ALA A 671 -11.81 -6.08 6.46
C ALA A 671 -11.84 -4.59 6.77
N VAL A 672 -10.92 -4.08 7.60
CA VAL A 672 -10.75 -2.64 7.87
C VAL A 672 -10.54 -1.86 6.58
N ARG A 673 -9.67 -2.36 5.68
CA ARG A 673 -9.37 -1.74 4.38
C ARG A 673 -10.62 -1.52 3.54
N TRP A 674 -11.46 -2.54 3.45
CA TRP A 674 -12.67 -2.49 2.62
C TRP A 674 -13.79 -1.69 3.26
N THR A 675 -13.89 -1.72 4.59
CA THR A 675 -14.91 -0.97 5.33
C THR A 675 -14.69 0.54 5.21
N LEU A 676 -13.43 0.97 5.31
CA LEU A 676 -13.07 2.38 5.19
C LEU A 676 -12.75 2.82 3.75
N ASP A 677 -12.76 1.90 2.78
CA ASP A 677 -12.45 2.13 1.37
C ASP A 677 -11.11 2.86 1.18
N VAL A 678 -10.06 2.26 1.74
CA VAL A 678 -8.69 2.77 1.68
C VAL A 678 -7.76 1.81 0.93
N PRO A 679 -6.65 2.28 0.33
CA PRO A 679 -5.71 1.46 -0.44
C PRO A 679 -4.98 0.40 0.39
N ASP A 680 -4.73 0.68 1.67
CA ASP A 680 -4.02 -0.16 2.64
C ASP A 680 -4.46 0.23 4.06
N THR A 681 -4.24 -0.63 5.05
CA THR A 681 -4.54 -0.32 6.46
C THR A 681 -3.42 0.46 7.17
N LEU A 682 -2.32 0.75 6.49
CA LEU A 682 -1.25 1.63 6.98
C LEU A 682 -1.63 3.09 6.76
N PHE A 683 -2.42 3.66 7.66
CA PHE A 683 -2.91 5.04 7.58
C PHE A 683 -3.02 5.73 8.93
N THR A 684 -3.09 7.07 8.86
CA THR A 684 -3.64 7.96 9.89
C THR A 684 -4.94 8.55 9.38
N ALA A 685 -5.87 8.85 10.29
CA ALA A 685 -7.17 9.42 9.95
C ALA A 685 -7.42 10.70 10.77
N LYS A 686 -8.00 11.72 10.12
CA LYS A 686 -8.39 12.97 10.76
C LYS A 686 -9.81 13.34 10.33
N ARG A 687 -10.67 13.64 11.30
CA ARG A 687 -12.01 14.17 11.02
C ARG A 687 -11.92 15.59 10.50
N LEU A 688 -12.63 15.88 9.43
CA LEU A 688 -12.74 17.21 8.84
C LEU A 688 -14.23 17.56 8.66
N ALA A 689 -14.57 18.81 8.98
CA ALA A 689 -15.88 19.39 8.71
C ALA A 689 -15.67 20.71 7.95
N PRO A 690 -15.35 20.67 6.63
CA PRO A 690 -15.12 21.87 5.87
C PRO A 690 -16.38 22.73 5.75
N LYS A 691 -16.25 24.05 5.73
CA LYS A 691 -17.38 24.93 5.44
C LYS A 691 -17.94 24.64 4.04
N ASN A 692 -19.24 24.47 3.93
CA ASN A 692 -19.96 24.18 2.66
C ASN A 692 -19.65 22.84 1.98
N GLN A 693 -19.11 21.85 2.70
CA GLN A 693 -18.90 20.49 2.22
C GLN A 693 -19.39 19.47 3.26
N GLU A 694 -19.70 18.27 2.81
CA GLU A 694 -20.05 17.18 3.72
C GLU A 694 -18.89 16.85 4.67
N PRO A 695 -19.16 16.66 5.97
CA PRO A 695 -18.13 16.21 6.91
C PRO A 695 -17.64 14.81 6.55
N GLY A 696 -16.43 14.51 6.96
CA GLY A 696 -15.83 13.21 6.66
C GLY A 696 -14.46 13.03 7.26
N TRP A 697 -13.73 12.06 6.75
CA TRP A 697 -12.43 11.64 7.24
C TRP A 697 -11.37 11.79 6.15
N LEU A 698 -10.29 12.44 6.49
CA LEU A 698 -9.08 12.49 5.68
C LEU A 698 -8.15 11.37 6.13
N PHE A 699 -7.95 10.39 5.27
CA PHE A 699 -6.98 9.33 5.44
C PHE A 699 -5.68 9.70 4.73
N THR A 700 -4.57 9.55 5.41
CA THR A 700 -3.22 9.68 4.85
C THR A 700 -2.47 8.41 5.16
N GLY A 701 -1.95 7.75 4.15
CA GLY A 701 -1.34 6.44 4.30
C GLY A 701 -0.30 6.09 3.26
N ARG A 702 0.21 4.88 3.39
CA ARG A 702 1.22 4.22 2.55
C ARG A 702 0.76 2.80 2.24
N GLY A 703 1.32 2.21 1.18
CA GLY A 703 1.04 0.84 0.82
C GLY A 703 -0.17 0.65 -0.06
N PHE A 704 -0.21 -0.50 -0.72
CA PHE A 704 -1.33 -0.97 -1.52
C PHE A 704 -1.43 -2.49 -1.43
N GLY A 705 -2.51 -2.98 -0.84
CA GLY A 705 -2.76 -4.40 -0.65
C GLY A 705 -2.95 -4.77 0.81
N HIS A 706 -2.44 -5.92 1.21
CA HIS A 706 -2.49 -6.40 2.59
C HIS A 706 -1.17 -6.21 3.36
N GLY A 707 -0.05 -5.99 2.67
CA GLY A 707 1.24 -5.72 3.27
C GLY A 707 1.92 -6.90 3.98
N VAL A 708 1.49 -8.13 3.78
CA VAL A 708 2.05 -9.35 4.38
C VAL A 708 2.92 -10.09 3.36
N GLY A 709 4.05 -10.64 3.78
CA GLY A 709 4.96 -11.41 2.93
C GLY A 709 5.70 -10.56 1.89
N LEU A 710 5.85 -11.04 0.66
CA LEU A 710 6.64 -10.39 -0.37
C LEU A 710 6.01 -9.05 -0.81
N CYS A 711 6.76 -7.95 -0.66
CA CYS A 711 6.44 -6.67 -1.28
C CYS A 711 6.95 -6.66 -2.72
N GLN A 712 6.04 -6.64 -3.71
CA GLN A 712 6.41 -6.73 -5.14
C GLN A 712 7.30 -5.55 -5.57
N VAL A 713 6.91 -4.31 -5.26
CA VAL A 713 7.74 -3.14 -5.57
C VAL A 713 9.00 -3.09 -4.70
N GLY A 714 8.94 -3.62 -3.47
CA GLY A 714 10.11 -3.79 -2.62
C GLY A 714 11.13 -4.77 -3.21
N ALA A 715 10.67 -5.92 -3.71
CA ALA A 715 11.51 -6.87 -4.44
C ALA A 715 12.20 -6.23 -5.66
N TYR A 716 11.47 -5.39 -6.40
CA TYR A 716 12.05 -4.60 -7.49
C TYR A 716 13.16 -3.66 -6.99
N GLY A 717 12.93 -2.92 -5.90
CA GLY A 717 13.91 -2.03 -5.32
C GLY A 717 15.16 -2.75 -4.77
N MET A 718 15.00 -3.95 -4.21
CA MET A 718 16.12 -4.82 -3.81
C MET A 718 16.93 -5.27 -5.03
N ALA A 719 16.26 -5.77 -6.07
CA ALA A 719 16.91 -6.20 -7.31
C ALA A 719 17.69 -5.06 -7.99
N GLN A 720 17.18 -3.83 -7.98
CA GLN A 720 17.90 -2.62 -8.45
C GLN A 720 19.21 -2.36 -7.69
N ARG A 721 19.31 -2.84 -6.45
CA ARG A 721 20.50 -2.72 -5.60
C ARG A 721 21.43 -3.94 -5.67
N GLY A 722 21.11 -4.90 -6.53
CA GLY A 722 21.96 -6.06 -6.80
C GLY A 722 21.61 -7.31 -5.98
N HIS A 723 20.53 -7.29 -5.20
CA HIS A 723 20.07 -8.50 -4.51
C HIS A 723 19.51 -9.52 -5.50
N ASP A 724 19.88 -10.78 -5.32
CA ASP A 724 19.33 -11.89 -6.09
C ASP A 724 17.95 -12.31 -5.56
N TYR A 725 17.21 -13.12 -6.31
CA TYR A 725 15.87 -13.57 -5.94
C TYR A 725 15.85 -14.42 -4.66
N ARG A 726 16.96 -15.08 -4.28
CA ARG A 726 17.05 -15.88 -3.05
C ARG A 726 17.13 -14.97 -1.84
N GLU A 727 17.97 -13.94 -1.92
CA GLU A 727 18.06 -12.90 -0.90
C GLU A 727 16.73 -12.17 -0.73
N ILE A 728 16.04 -11.85 -1.84
CA ILE A 728 14.70 -11.23 -1.81
C ILE A 728 13.70 -12.13 -1.10
N LEU A 729 13.62 -13.40 -1.45
CA LEU A 729 12.66 -14.34 -0.85
C LEU A 729 12.93 -14.57 0.64
N THR A 730 14.20 -14.77 1.03
CA THR A 730 14.57 -14.98 2.44
C THR A 730 14.47 -13.71 3.29
N HIS A 731 14.51 -12.52 2.66
CA HIS A 731 14.22 -11.26 3.33
C HIS A 731 12.75 -11.15 3.74
N TYR A 732 11.81 -11.44 2.83
CA TYR A 732 10.37 -11.29 3.09
C TYR A 732 9.71 -12.49 3.79
N TYR A 733 10.31 -13.67 3.70
CA TYR A 733 9.84 -14.87 4.37
C TYR A 733 10.89 -15.35 5.36
N SER A 734 10.65 -15.12 6.65
CA SER A 734 11.65 -15.33 7.71
C SER A 734 11.94 -16.81 7.96
N GLY A 735 13.21 -17.21 7.89
CA GLY A 735 13.63 -18.58 8.24
C GLY A 735 13.17 -19.67 7.26
N VAL A 736 12.86 -19.27 6.03
CA VAL A 736 12.55 -20.21 4.94
C VAL A 736 13.81 -20.68 4.21
N GLU A 737 13.68 -21.75 3.47
CA GLU A 737 14.69 -22.29 2.58
C GLU A 737 14.12 -22.50 1.17
N LEU A 738 14.98 -22.48 0.16
CA LEU A 738 14.56 -22.76 -1.21
C LEU A 738 14.75 -24.23 -1.52
N GLY A 739 13.66 -24.89 -1.93
CA GLY A 739 13.64 -26.25 -2.40
C GLY A 739 13.34 -26.34 -3.88
N ARG A 740 13.25 -27.55 -4.38
CA ARG A 740 12.83 -27.84 -5.75
C ARG A 740 11.81 -28.96 -5.77
N VAL A 741 10.72 -28.76 -6.49
CA VAL A 741 9.71 -29.81 -6.72
C VAL A 741 10.13 -30.62 -7.95
N ARG A 742 10.12 -31.93 -7.81
CA ARG A 742 10.11 -32.84 -8.96
C ARG A 742 8.67 -33.06 -9.37
N TRP A 743 8.37 -32.96 -10.65
CA TRP A 743 7.00 -33.02 -11.16
C TRP A 743 6.30 -34.37 -10.96
N SER A 744 6.96 -35.34 -10.29
CA SER A 744 6.35 -36.58 -9.78
C SER A 744 5.60 -36.41 -8.45
N GLY A 745 5.47 -35.18 -7.94
CA GLY A 745 4.76 -34.89 -6.68
C GLY A 745 5.62 -34.97 -5.42
N ALA A 746 6.90 -35.36 -5.50
CA ALA A 746 7.78 -35.38 -4.33
C ALA A 746 8.50 -34.05 -4.14
N VAL A 747 8.35 -33.43 -2.98
CA VAL A 747 9.17 -32.28 -2.55
C VAL A 747 10.57 -32.78 -2.19
N VAL A 748 11.60 -32.23 -2.80
CA VAL A 748 13.00 -32.53 -2.45
C VAL A 748 13.57 -31.34 -1.70
N ALA A 749 13.78 -31.53 -0.39
CA ALA A 749 14.50 -30.56 0.43
C ALA A 749 15.95 -30.36 -0.12
N PRO A 750 16.54 -29.18 0.02
CA PRO A 750 17.91 -28.97 -0.37
C PRO A 750 18.85 -29.90 0.40
N SER A 751 19.81 -30.52 -0.30
CA SER A 751 20.92 -31.18 0.38
C SER A 751 21.59 -30.16 1.30
N PRO A 752 21.88 -30.50 2.57
CA PRO A 752 22.53 -29.55 3.48
C PRO A 752 23.82 -29.08 2.85
N ALA A 753 23.89 -27.79 2.52
CA ALA A 753 25.12 -27.19 2.02
C ALA A 753 26.19 -27.39 3.07
N ALA A 754 27.31 -27.99 2.67
CA ALA A 754 28.48 -28.16 3.52
C ALA A 754 28.82 -26.79 4.13
N LYS A 755 28.71 -26.68 5.45
CA LYS A 755 29.18 -25.50 6.21
C LYS A 755 30.64 -25.26 5.83
N LYS A 756 30.92 -24.12 5.22
CA LYS A 756 32.25 -23.52 5.18
C LYS A 756 32.37 -22.48 6.28
#